data_6735c2c3ddc7130d91c348084d3877d0
#
_entry.id   6735c2c3ddc7130d91c348084d3877d0
#
_cell.length_a   1.000
_cell.length_b   1.000
_cell.length_c   1.000
_cell.angle_alpha   90.00
_cell.angle_beta   90.00
_cell.angle_gamma   90.00
#
_symmetry.space_group_name_H-M   'P 1'
#
loop_
_entity.id
_entity.type
_entity.pdbx_description
1 polymer ?
#
loop_
_entity_poly.entity_id
_entity_poly.type
_entity_poly.pdbx_seq_one_letter_code
_entity_poly.pdbx_strand_id
1 'polypeptide(L)'
;MCTEFMHGLCSVGRAVAIGAVLATLSAGFAQAQSSTFNVLRTQALVQPNTTPEEFVRLKHAPALPITPSVIQLGEWAGLKSASTKREGITQVGAPRASTTTASTDQTRAVLQWQTSARGGQIAALSFESPGALGMRLGVLIDKLPGSALLRVYAQDARDDAFEIAGQRVLQILENNRLAGDTSDAARTWWTPGTDADELTLEIELPPGTLTSSVQLSVPSVLHFFEELSRPVADSDADQSLTKIGEASYCEQDATCFDDFATQRNAVARMIFVESDGAYACTGTLVNDAAKSATPYFLTAHHCIDTQTVASTLQTYWFYRSPTCNAGTLSPASRILKNGATLLYSAESPDVTLLRLNDTPPAGAVFAGWDASSMNRSAAVIGLHHPGGDLLKLSSGAIDGAATCTPTGSGNVSCVSDSATSMLGTYYRVKWTLGTTEGGSSGSGLFYNGSLTGILSSGTGSCFSSQAYTNYARFDVVYPALKKWLAATTDTGTNPGTSTDTGSSTTTRSAVYRFYNIKSGAHFYTISAGERDFVIQTYPEYQYENVAFYAYGQASTGKDAVYRFYNSQTGAHFYTINADERDFVVQAYPAFRLEGPVWYAQKSEGNSATPIFRFYNTRTGAHFYTVNAAERDFVISEYKDFHYEGPVYYVWTSQ
;
A
#
# COMPACT_ATOMS: atom_id res chain seq x y z
N MET A 1 23.38 71.19 -0.20
CA MET A 1 23.45 72.25 0.81
C MET A 1 22.90 71.61 2.06
N CYS A 2 23.74 71.16 2.88
CA CYS A 2 24.23 71.77 4.14
C CYS A 2 23.08 71.91 5.12
N THR A 3 23.11 71.45 6.33
CA THR A 3 24.08 71.03 7.36
C THR A 3 23.28 70.95 8.62
N GLU A 4 23.45 69.86 9.42
CA GLU A 4 24.02 69.91 10.79
C GLU A 4 23.26 70.77 11.83
N PHE A 5 23.06 70.44 13.08
CA PHE A 5 23.88 70.00 14.20
C PHE A 5 22.96 69.80 15.43
N MET A 6 23.08 68.75 16.17
CA MET A 6 23.76 68.54 17.45
C MET A 6 23.10 68.96 18.78
N HIS A 7 23.11 68.04 19.71
CA HIS A 7 23.38 68.09 21.17
C HIS A 7 22.31 68.56 22.21
N GLY A 8 22.21 67.74 23.25
CA GLY A 8 21.97 68.24 24.59
C GLY A 8 21.44 67.24 25.61
N LEU A 9 22.34 66.75 26.31
CA LEU A 9 22.47 65.98 27.55
C LEU A 9 21.63 66.47 28.79
N CYS A 10 21.50 65.51 29.75
CA CYS A 10 21.41 65.63 31.22
C CYS A 10 19.99 65.83 31.82
N SER A 11 19.58 65.29 32.93
CA SER A 11 20.09 64.37 33.95
C SER A 11 19.00 64.15 35.03
N VAL A 12 18.99 62.99 35.62
CA VAL A 12 18.72 62.65 37.03
C VAL A 12 17.47 63.20 37.75
N GLY A 13 16.68 62.27 38.31
CA GLY A 13 15.71 62.51 39.36
C GLY A 13 15.07 61.23 39.90
N ARG A 14 15.64 60.69 41.00
CA ARG A 14 15.02 59.60 41.76
C ARG A 14 13.80 60.12 42.53
N ALA A 15 12.71 59.35 42.51
CA ALA A 15 11.75 59.32 43.58
C ALA A 15 11.18 57.93 43.80
N VAL A 16 11.37 57.43 45.02
CA VAL A 16 10.81 56.20 45.55
C VAL A 16 9.38 56.49 46.05
N ALA A 17 8.41 55.71 45.62
CA ALA A 17 7.11 55.65 46.30
C ALA A 17 6.65 54.18 46.37
N ILE A 18 6.51 53.74 47.61
CA ILE A 18 5.93 52.45 48.03
C ILE A 18 4.41 52.53 47.87
N GLY A 19 3.81 51.60 47.16
CA GLY A 19 2.35 51.49 47.03
C GLY A 19 1.91 50.03 46.88
N ALA A 20 1.03 49.63 47.77
CA ALA A 20 0.57 48.30 48.12
C ALA A 20 0.13 47.41 46.97
N VAL A 21 0.50 46.12 47.09
CA VAL A 21 0.06 44.99 46.25
C VAL A 21 -1.35 44.61 46.62
N LEU A 22 -2.29 44.74 45.69
CA LEU A 22 -3.54 43.98 45.67
C LEU A 22 -3.41 42.88 44.57
N ALA A 23 -3.22 41.66 45.01
CA ALA A 23 -3.24 40.48 44.14
C ALA A 23 -4.70 40.14 43.81
N THR A 24 -5.11 40.43 42.58
CA THR A 24 -6.30 39.80 41.97
C THR A 24 -5.85 38.57 41.20
N LEU A 25 -6.15 37.38 41.73
CA LEU A 25 -6.06 36.12 41.01
C LEU A 25 -7.09 36.12 39.89
N SER A 26 -6.70 36.47 38.70
CA SER A 26 -7.43 36.12 37.48
C SER A 26 -6.97 34.75 37.06
N ALA A 27 -7.80 33.73 37.31
CA ALA A 27 -7.65 32.40 36.71
C ALA A 27 -7.83 32.52 35.17
N GLY A 28 -6.72 32.66 34.50
CA GLY A 28 -6.67 32.51 33.03
C GLY A 28 -6.87 31.03 32.69
N PHE A 29 -8.07 30.69 32.23
CA PHE A 29 -8.27 29.46 31.48
C PHE A 29 -7.39 29.54 30.22
N ALA A 30 -6.26 28.86 30.23
CA ALA A 30 -5.54 28.53 29.00
C ALA A 30 -6.43 27.54 28.23
N GLN A 31 -7.21 28.06 27.29
CA GLN A 31 -7.76 27.25 26.26
C GLN A 31 -6.58 26.67 25.47
N ALA A 32 -6.34 25.37 25.64
CA ALA A 32 -5.50 24.61 24.75
C ALA A 32 -6.15 24.69 23.35
N GLN A 33 -5.67 25.58 22.50
CA GLN A 33 -5.95 25.53 21.10
C GLN A 33 -5.39 24.19 20.59
N SER A 34 -6.27 23.23 20.34
CA SER A 34 -5.92 22.07 19.53
C SER A 34 -5.55 22.62 18.14
N SER A 35 -4.26 22.71 17.85
CA SER A 35 -3.77 22.99 16.52
C SER A 35 -4.21 21.83 15.63
N THR A 36 -5.33 21.99 14.93
CA THR A 36 -5.71 21.11 13.84
C THR A 36 -4.68 21.30 12.75
N PHE A 37 -3.79 20.32 12.58
CA PHE A 37 -2.88 20.27 11.43
C PHE A 37 -3.74 20.07 10.19
N ASN A 38 -3.94 21.11 9.41
CA ASN A 38 -4.68 21.05 8.14
C ASN A 38 -3.77 20.83 6.93
N VAL A 39 -2.44 20.95 7.10
CA VAL A 39 -1.46 20.84 6.02
C VAL A 39 -0.34 19.90 6.43
N LEU A 40 -0.07 18.89 5.63
CA LEU A 40 1.05 17.99 5.76
C LEU A 40 1.97 18.11 4.54
N ARG A 41 3.28 18.20 4.77
CA ARG A 41 4.27 18.31 3.68
C ARG A 41 4.57 16.94 3.06
N THR A 42 4.87 16.96 1.78
CA THR A 42 5.36 15.80 1.02
C THR A 42 6.66 15.27 1.62
N GLN A 43 6.78 13.94 1.68
CA GLN A 43 7.94 13.24 2.20
C GLN A 43 8.44 12.23 1.17
N ALA A 44 9.73 12.32 0.83
CA ALA A 44 10.39 11.26 0.08
C ALA A 44 10.44 9.98 0.91
N LEU A 45 10.29 8.83 0.26
CA LEU A 45 10.55 7.54 0.87
C LEU A 45 12.05 7.51 1.21
N VAL A 46 12.38 7.72 2.48
CA VAL A 46 13.74 7.50 2.97
C VAL A 46 13.90 5.99 3.07
N GLN A 47 14.42 5.40 2.01
CA GLN A 47 14.97 4.06 2.16
C GLN A 47 16.16 4.18 3.12
N PRO A 48 16.27 3.29 4.13
CA PRO A 48 17.55 3.12 4.78
C PRO A 48 18.58 2.90 3.67
N ASN A 49 19.77 3.49 3.78
CA ASN A 49 20.90 3.32 2.87
C ASN A 49 21.32 1.83 2.83
N THR A 50 20.45 1.02 2.28
CA THR A 50 20.83 -0.26 1.71
C THR A 50 21.23 0.09 0.28
N THR A 51 22.54 0.02 -0.02
CA THR A 51 22.96 -0.36 -1.36
C THR A 51 21.93 -1.33 -1.89
N PRO A 52 21.46 -1.22 -3.16
CA PRO A 52 20.69 -2.28 -3.74
C PRO A 52 21.56 -3.54 -3.56
N GLU A 53 21.37 -4.25 -2.46
CA GLU A 53 21.63 -5.66 -2.50
C GLU A 53 20.71 -6.07 -3.65
N GLU A 54 21.32 -6.35 -4.79
CA GLU A 54 20.75 -7.28 -5.74
C GLU A 54 20.00 -8.26 -4.85
N PHE A 55 18.65 -8.18 -4.89
CA PHE A 55 17.85 -9.27 -4.38
C PHE A 55 18.48 -10.46 -5.06
N VAL A 56 19.28 -11.19 -4.33
CA VAL A 56 19.75 -12.49 -4.77
C VAL A 56 18.43 -13.23 -4.89
N ARG A 57 17.83 -13.10 -6.09
CA ARG A 57 16.86 -14.08 -6.55
C ARG A 57 17.59 -15.36 -6.26
N LEU A 58 17.18 -16.07 -5.21
CA LEU A 58 17.59 -17.43 -5.03
C LEU A 58 17.21 -18.04 -6.37
N LYS A 59 18.20 -18.15 -7.27
CA LYS A 59 18.09 -19.00 -8.46
C LYS A 59 17.84 -20.36 -7.85
N HIS A 60 16.57 -20.65 -7.65
CA HIS A 60 16.16 -21.99 -7.30
C HIS A 60 16.75 -22.82 -8.42
N ALA A 61 17.42 -23.91 -8.06
CA ALA A 61 17.93 -24.86 -9.04
C ALA A 61 16.84 -25.05 -10.08
N PRO A 62 17.15 -24.96 -11.38
CA PRO A 62 16.13 -24.99 -12.42
C PRO A 62 15.20 -26.15 -12.11
N ALA A 63 13.93 -25.84 -11.82
CA ALA A 63 12.91 -26.87 -11.69
C ALA A 63 12.97 -27.68 -12.97
N LEU A 64 12.91 -29.00 -12.90
CA LEU A 64 12.81 -29.84 -14.09
C LEU A 64 11.70 -29.25 -14.95
N PRO A 65 11.92 -29.03 -16.26
CA PRO A 65 10.95 -28.37 -17.10
C PRO A 65 9.65 -29.18 -17.06
N ILE A 66 8.63 -28.59 -16.43
CA ILE A 66 7.28 -29.16 -16.42
C ILE A 66 6.65 -28.84 -17.78
N THR A 67 6.02 -29.85 -18.39
CA THR A 67 5.19 -29.63 -19.58
C THR A 67 3.76 -29.32 -19.09
N PRO A 68 3.24 -28.10 -19.28
CA PRO A 68 1.89 -27.77 -18.86
C PRO A 68 0.85 -28.44 -19.74
N SER A 69 -0.34 -28.67 -19.19
CA SER A 69 -1.52 -28.92 -20.04
C SER A 69 -1.97 -27.61 -20.66
N VAL A 70 -1.99 -27.54 -21.98
CA VAL A 70 -2.31 -26.33 -22.75
C VAL A 70 -3.82 -26.23 -22.99
N ILE A 71 -4.40 -25.08 -22.64
CA ILE A 71 -5.81 -24.73 -22.83
C ILE A 71 -5.90 -23.62 -23.87
N GLN A 72 -6.37 -23.95 -25.05
CA GLN A 72 -6.58 -23.03 -26.16
C GLN A 72 -7.92 -22.36 -26.06
N LEU A 73 -7.95 -21.02 -25.97
CA LEU A 73 -9.17 -20.22 -25.93
C LEU A 73 -9.72 -19.87 -27.32
N GLY A 74 -8.96 -20.23 -28.42
CA GLY A 74 -9.31 -19.87 -29.78
C GLY A 74 -9.14 -18.37 -30.07
N GLU A 75 -9.52 -17.97 -31.29
CA GLU A 75 -9.46 -16.57 -31.70
C GLU A 75 -10.42 -15.68 -30.86
N TRP A 76 -10.00 -14.45 -30.60
CA TRP A 76 -10.84 -13.45 -29.93
C TRP A 76 -11.83 -12.86 -30.95
N ALA A 77 -13.09 -13.24 -30.85
CA ALA A 77 -14.17 -12.72 -31.71
C ALA A 77 -14.79 -11.40 -31.18
N GLY A 78 -14.31 -10.91 -30.03
CA GLY A 78 -14.78 -9.65 -29.46
C GLY A 78 -14.27 -8.44 -30.24
N LEU A 79 -15.06 -7.37 -30.29
CA LEU A 79 -14.65 -6.10 -30.88
C LEU A 79 -13.42 -5.56 -30.11
N LYS A 80 -12.33 -5.26 -30.82
CA LYS A 80 -11.29 -4.34 -30.35
C LYS A 80 -11.97 -2.97 -30.19
N SER A 81 -12.29 -2.55 -29.02
CA SER A 81 -13.15 -1.44 -28.71
C SER A 81 -14.61 -1.85 -28.64
N ALA A 82 -15.09 -1.78 -27.69
CA ALA A 82 -15.90 -0.63 -27.38
C ALA A 82 -15.47 -0.38 -25.99
N SER A 83 -14.77 0.67 -25.78
CA SER A 83 -14.94 1.33 -24.52
C SER A 83 -16.46 1.40 -24.31
N THR A 84 -17.06 0.41 -23.72
CA THR A 84 -18.26 0.64 -22.94
C THR A 84 -17.76 1.58 -21.87
N LYS A 85 -17.68 2.88 -22.25
CA LYS A 85 -17.25 3.96 -21.38
C LYS A 85 -18.25 3.98 -20.24
N ARG A 86 -17.96 3.25 -19.21
CA ARG A 86 -18.41 3.61 -17.89
C ARG A 86 -17.78 4.99 -17.66
N GLU A 87 -18.58 6.03 -17.46
CA GLU A 87 -18.03 7.38 -17.34
C GLU A 87 -16.88 7.39 -16.35
N GLY A 88 -15.70 7.83 -16.79
CA GLY A 88 -14.52 8.06 -15.97
C GLY A 88 -13.46 6.95 -15.95
N ILE A 89 -13.79 5.69 -16.26
CA ILE A 89 -12.80 4.59 -16.28
C ILE A 89 -12.57 4.07 -17.69
N THR A 90 -11.36 3.60 -17.95
CA THR A 90 -11.00 3.01 -19.25
C THR A 90 -10.91 1.50 -19.13
N GLN A 91 -11.71 0.76 -19.92
CA GLN A 91 -11.58 -0.69 -19.99
C GLN A 91 -10.32 -1.05 -20.80
N VAL A 92 -9.45 -1.86 -20.20
CA VAL A 92 -8.17 -2.29 -20.76
C VAL A 92 -8.13 -3.79 -21.06
N GLY A 93 -9.12 -4.54 -20.62
CA GLY A 93 -9.23 -5.98 -20.88
C GLY A 93 -10.65 -6.50 -20.69
N ALA A 94 -10.96 -7.61 -21.36
CA ALA A 94 -12.26 -8.27 -21.27
C ALA A 94 -12.13 -9.72 -20.80
N PRO A 95 -13.15 -10.29 -20.10
CA PRO A 95 -13.12 -11.67 -19.68
C PRO A 95 -13.42 -12.61 -20.84
N ARG A 96 -12.71 -13.74 -20.86
CA ARG A 96 -12.95 -14.88 -21.73
C ARG A 96 -13.26 -16.10 -20.88
N ALA A 97 -14.36 -16.76 -21.13
CA ALA A 97 -14.71 -18.01 -20.46
C ALA A 97 -13.82 -19.17 -20.94
N SER A 98 -13.34 -19.98 -19.99
CA SER A 98 -12.68 -21.24 -20.27
C SER A 98 -13.62 -22.39 -19.97
N THR A 99 -14.12 -23.06 -20.99
CA THR A 99 -15.02 -24.22 -20.83
C THR A 99 -14.29 -25.47 -20.33
N THR A 100 -13.00 -25.59 -20.61
CA THR A 100 -12.17 -26.74 -20.22
C THR A 100 -11.84 -26.75 -18.73
N THR A 101 -11.83 -25.57 -18.08
CA THR A 101 -11.48 -25.39 -16.67
C THR A 101 -12.56 -24.64 -15.90
N ALA A 102 -13.81 -24.67 -16.38
CA ALA A 102 -14.93 -23.95 -15.79
C ALA A 102 -15.35 -24.46 -14.40
N SER A 103 -15.00 -25.70 -14.06
CA SER A 103 -15.29 -26.30 -12.76
C SER A 103 -14.07 -27.04 -12.19
N THR A 104 -14.08 -27.30 -10.89
CA THR A 104 -13.05 -28.07 -10.19
C THR A 104 -12.84 -29.47 -10.81
N ASP A 105 -13.92 -30.14 -11.21
CA ASP A 105 -13.81 -31.47 -11.83
C ASP A 105 -13.18 -31.43 -13.22
N GLN A 106 -13.56 -30.44 -14.04
CA GLN A 106 -12.97 -30.24 -15.36
C GLN A 106 -11.47 -29.88 -15.23
N THR A 107 -11.13 -28.97 -14.33
CA THR A 107 -9.73 -28.59 -14.08
C THR A 107 -8.91 -29.77 -13.60
N ARG A 108 -9.43 -30.57 -12.67
CA ARG A 108 -8.77 -31.79 -12.18
C ARG A 108 -8.51 -32.79 -13.28
N ALA A 109 -9.40 -32.92 -14.25
CA ALA A 109 -9.26 -33.85 -15.38
C ALA A 109 -8.07 -33.50 -16.31
N VAL A 110 -7.71 -32.21 -16.41
CA VAL A 110 -6.61 -31.73 -17.24
C VAL A 110 -5.33 -31.45 -16.46
N LEU A 111 -5.39 -31.38 -15.13
CA LEU A 111 -4.26 -31.09 -14.24
C LEU A 111 -3.41 -32.35 -14.05
N GLN A 112 -2.27 -32.42 -14.72
CA GLN A 112 -1.38 -33.60 -14.71
C GLN A 112 -0.27 -33.41 -13.65
N TRP A 113 -0.33 -34.24 -12.60
CA TRP A 113 0.66 -34.21 -11.51
C TRP A 113 1.86 -35.07 -11.82
N GLN A 114 3.05 -34.56 -11.52
CA GLN A 114 4.32 -35.28 -11.58
C GLN A 114 5.16 -34.98 -10.33
N THR A 115 6.17 -35.83 -10.06
CA THR A 115 7.06 -35.60 -8.93
C THR A 115 7.94 -34.39 -9.19
N SER A 116 7.96 -33.43 -8.25
CA SER A 116 8.82 -32.26 -8.31
C SER A 116 10.27 -32.59 -7.93
N ALA A 117 11.22 -31.74 -8.32
CA ALA A 117 12.63 -31.86 -7.93
C ALA A 117 12.85 -31.86 -6.42
N ARG A 118 11.86 -31.35 -5.66
CA ARG A 118 11.87 -31.31 -4.18
C ARG A 118 11.21 -32.52 -3.52
N GLY A 119 10.83 -33.55 -4.31
CA GLY A 119 10.17 -34.74 -3.82
C GLY A 119 8.69 -34.60 -3.51
N GLY A 120 8.10 -33.45 -3.82
CA GLY A 120 6.66 -33.20 -3.75
C GLY A 120 5.94 -33.52 -5.06
N GLN A 121 4.79 -32.88 -5.28
CA GLN A 121 4.01 -33.01 -6.52
C GLN A 121 3.91 -31.65 -7.19
N ILE A 122 3.97 -31.59 -8.52
CA ILE A 122 3.87 -30.38 -9.31
C ILE A 122 2.97 -30.60 -10.52
N ALA A 123 2.14 -29.62 -10.84
CA ALA A 123 1.30 -29.60 -12.04
C ALA A 123 1.20 -28.19 -12.60
N ALA A 124 0.97 -28.06 -13.92
CA ALA A 124 0.83 -26.76 -14.54
C ALA A 124 -0.26 -26.76 -15.63
N LEU A 125 -0.92 -25.60 -15.75
CA LEU A 125 -1.89 -25.29 -16.80
C LEU A 125 -1.40 -24.03 -17.52
N SER A 126 -1.32 -24.10 -18.85
CA SER A 126 -1.01 -22.96 -19.71
C SER A 126 -2.25 -22.57 -20.50
N PHE A 127 -2.59 -21.28 -20.49
CA PHE A 127 -3.73 -20.73 -21.20
C PHE A 127 -3.23 -19.87 -22.36
N GLU A 128 -3.72 -20.14 -23.56
CA GLU A 128 -3.39 -19.36 -24.73
C GLU A 128 -4.63 -18.58 -25.22
N SER A 129 -4.47 -17.27 -25.39
CA SER A 129 -5.49 -16.33 -25.84
C SER A 129 -4.97 -15.51 -27.02
N PRO A 130 -5.00 -16.07 -28.27
CA PRO A 130 -4.41 -15.44 -29.41
C PRO A 130 -4.82 -13.97 -29.59
N GLY A 131 -3.82 -13.12 -29.83
CA GLY A 131 -4.01 -11.68 -30.01
C GLY A 131 -4.16 -10.88 -28.72
N ALA A 132 -4.03 -11.49 -27.53
CA ALA A 132 -3.93 -10.75 -26.28
C ALA A 132 -2.56 -10.06 -26.19
N LEU A 133 -2.56 -8.80 -25.73
CA LEU A 133 -1.35 -8.06 -25.39
C LEU A 133 -0.94 -8.27 -23.93
N GLY A 134 -1.74 -8.98 -23.18
CA GLY A 134 -1.50 -9.40 -21.81
C GLY A 134 -2.63 -10.29 -21.29
N MET A 135 -2.36 -11.05 -20.24
CA MET A 135 -3.33 -11.97 -19.64
C MET A 135 -3.30 -11.98 -18.13
N ARG A 136 -4.46 -12.30 -17.52
CA ARG A 136 -4.58 -12.70 -16.10
C ARG A 136 -5.53 -13.87 -15.98
N LEU A 137 -5.30 -14.77 -15.03
CA LEU A 137 -6.18 -15.89 -14.74
C LEU A 137 -7.04 -15.61 -13.52
N GLY A 138 -8.35 -15.82 -13.62
CA GLY A 138 -9.27 -15.83 -12.49
C GLY A 138 -9.34 -17.23 -11.89
N VAL A 139 -8.57 -17.48 -10.84
CA VAL A 139 -8.47 -18.79 -10.18
C VAL A 139 -9.50 -18.85 -9.05
N LEU A 140 -10.61 -19.52 -9.29
CA LEU A 140 -11.66 -19.78 -8.27
C LEU A 140 -11.20 -20.93 -7.38
N ILE A 141 -11.05 -20.67 -6.09
CA ILE A 141 -10.48 -21.61 -5.12
C ILE A 141 -11.52 -22.10 -4.16
N ASP A 142 -11.81 -23.40 -4.22
CA ASP A 142 -12.63 -24.10 -3.24
C ASP A 142 -11.77 -24.63 -2.09
N LYS A 143 -10.58 -25.17 -2.41
CA LYS A 143 -9.62 -25.67 -1.44
C LYS A 143 -8.20 -25.57 -1.97
N LEU A 144 -7.30 -25.06 -1.14
CA LEU A 144 -5.87 -24.95 -1.44
C LEU A 144 -5.07 -25.18 -0.14
N PRO A 145 -4.06 -26.07 -0.14
CA PRO A 145 -3.13 -26.15 0.98
C PRO A 145 -2.37 -24.84 1.19
N GLY A 146 -2.30 -24.35 2.41
CA GLY A 146 -1.49 -23.16 2.71
C GLY A 146 0.00 -23.33 2.37
N SER A 147 0.48 -24.58 2.40
CA SER A 147 1.86 -24.95 2.03
C SER A 147 2.09 -25.10 0.53
N ALA A 148 1.07 -24.97 -0.31
CA ALA A 148 1.24 -24.96 -1.77
C ALA A 148 2.04 -23.73 -2.19
N LEU A 149 2.85 -23.86 -3.24
CA LEU A 149 3.52 -22.76 -3.92
C LEU A 149 2.90 -22.62 -5.32
N LEU A 150 2.40 -21.43 -5.62
CA LEU A 150 1.87 -21.11 -6.93
C LEU A 150 2.87 -20.25 -7.68
N ARG A 151 3.09 -20.54 -8.95
CA ARG A 151 3.90 -19.72 -9.86
C ARG A 151 3.08 -19.33 -11.06
N VAL A 152 3.28 -18.10 -11.52
CA VAL A 152 2.61 -17.53 -12.69
C VAL A 152 3.69 -16.93 -13.61
N TYR A 153 3.74 -17.39 -14.85
CA TYR A 153 4.76 -16.96 -15.81
C TYR A 153 4.29 -17.19 -17.26
N ALA A 154 4.86 -16.43 -18.20
CA ALA A 154 4.81 -16.77 -19.62
C ALA A 154 5.89 -17.81 -19.95
N GLN A 155 5.63 -18.72 -20.89
CA GLN A 155 6.55 -19.83 -21.20
C GLN A 155 7.91 -19.37 -21.72
N ASP A 156 7.97 -18.23 -22.39
CA ASP A 156 9.19 -17.59 -22.88
C ASP A 156 9.94 -16.80 -21.79
N ALA A 157 9.31 -16.54 -20.64
CA ALA A 157 9.83 -15.73 -19.54
C ALA A 157 9.76 -16.44 -18.17
N ARG A 158 10.02 -17.73 -18.12
CA ARG A 158 9.96 -18.56 -16.88
C ARG A 158 10.86 -18.05 -15.76
N ASP A 159 11.98 -17.44 -16.10
CA ASP A 159 12.90 -16.87 -15.12
C ASP A 159 12.32 -15.67 -14.37
N ASP A 160 11.26 -15.05 -14.89
CA ASP A 160 10.51 -13.95 -14.29
C ASP A 160 9.23 -14.40 -13.59
N ALA A 161 9.11 -15.67 -13.25
CA ALA A 161 7.94 -16.22 -12.59
C ALA A 161 7.59 -15.45 -11.31
N PHE A 162 6.33 -15.04 -11.22
CA PHE A 162 5.76 -14.55 -9.96
C PHE A 162 5.45 -15.75 -9.06
N GLU A 163 5.96 -15.75 -7.83
CA GLU A 163 5.71 -16.81 -6.85
C GLU A 163 4.86 -16.30 -5.69
N ILE A 164 3.89 -17.12 -5.25
CA ILE A 164 3.05 -16.83 -4.09
C ILE A 164 2.72 -18.12 -3.33
N ALA A 165 2.79 -18.05 -1.99
CA ALA A 165 2.37 -19.17 -1.14
C ALA A 165 0.84 -19.29 -1.11
N GLY A 166 0.33 -20.52 -1.06
CA GLY A 166 -1.10 -20.81 -0.95
C GLY A 166 -1.75 -20.13 0.27
N GLN A 167 -1.03 -20.06 1.39
CA GLN A 167 -1.49 -19.34 2.59
C GLN A 167 -1.75 -17.86 2.30
N ARG A 168 -0.92 -17.20 1.49
CA ARG A 168 -1.12 -15.79 1.14
C ARG A 168 -2.34 -15.61 0.24
N VAL A 169 -2.54 -16.50 -0.72
CA VAL A 169 -3.75 -16.52 -1.55
C VAL A 169 -4.99 -16.68 -0.66
N LEU A 170 -4.99 -17.68 0.24
CA LEU A 170 -6.11 -17.91 1.17
C LEU A 170 -6.38 -16.68 2.06
N GLN A 171 -5.35 -15.96 2.49
CA GLN A 171 -5.53 -14.73 3.27
C GLN A 171 -6.19 -13.61 2.47
N ILE A 172 -5.85 -13.46 1.17
CA ILE A 172 -6.51 -12.50 0.28
C ILE A 172 -8.01 -12.80 0.20
N LEU A 173 -8.36 -14.07 -0.05
CA LEU A 173 -9.75 -14.50 -0.15
C LEU A 173 -10.51 -14.35 1.18
N GLU A 174 -9.87 -14.65 2.29
CA GLU A 174 -10.44 -14.45 3.62
C GLU A 174 -10.70 -12.98 3.94
N ASN A 175 -9.82 -12.06 3.52
CA ASN A 175 -10.05 -10.63 3.67
C ASN A 175 -11.31 -10.17 2.90
N ASN A 176 -11.52 -10.71 1.68
CA ASN A 176 -12.72 -10.44 0.90
C ASN A 176 -13.97 -10.93 1.62
N ARG A 177 -13.93 -12.16 2.17
CA ARG A 177 -15.02 -12.75 2.95
C ARG A 177 -15.30 -11.96 4.23
N LEU A 178 -14.27 -11.52 4.95
CA LEU A 178 -14.41 -10.71 6.17
C LEU A 178 -14.99 -9.32 5.87
N ALA A 179 -14.81 -8.81 4.66
CA ALA A 179 -15.46 -7.58 4.18
C ALA A 179 -16.95 -7.79 3.82
N GLY A 180 -17.47 -9.02 3.96
CA GLY A 180 -18.88 -9.34 3.75
C GLY A 180 -19.23 -9.91 2.37
N ASP A 181 -18.24 -10.07 1.47
CA ASP A 181 -18.49 -10.67 0.16
C ASP A 181 -18.36 -12.20 0.23
N THR A 182 -19.44 -12.89 -0.13
CA THR A 182 -19.53 -14.37 -0.15
C THR A 182 -19.69 -14.93 -1.56
N SER A 183 -19.56 -14.09 -2.58
CA SER A 183 -19.69 -14.48 -3.99
C SER A 183 -18.47 -15.28 -4.48
N ASP A 184 -18.58 -15.83 -5.68
CA ASP A 184 -17.45 -16.48 -6.34
C ASP A 184 -16.32 -15.49 -6.64
N ALA A 185 -16.62 -14.22 -6.86
CA ALA A 185 -15.61 -13.18 -7.03
C ALA A 185 -14.72 -13.05 -5.78
N ALA A 186 -15.30 -13.12 -4.58
CA ALA A 186 -14.54 -13.07 -3.32
C ALA A 186 -13.62 -14.28 -3.13
N ARG A 187 -13.94 -15.42 -3.76
CA ARG A 187 -13.14 -16.67 -3.74
C ARG A 187 -12.24 -16.82 -4.96
N THR A 188 -12.24 -15.85 -5.86
CA THR A 188 -11.39 -15.84 -7.06
C THR A 188 -10.12 -15.04 -6.80
N TRP A 189 -8.99 -15.70 -6.88
CA TRP A 189 -7.69 -15.06 -6.91
C TRP A 189 -7.31 -14.70 -8.34
N TRP A 190 -7.18 -13.41 -8.65
CA TRP A 190 -6.68 -12.95 -9.93
C TRP A 190 -5.16 -12.92 -9.92
N THR A 191 -4.54 -13.71 -10.82
CA THR A 191 -3.08 -13.77 -10.95
C THR A 191 -2.53 -12.38 -11.32
N PRO A 192 -1.24 -12.11 -11.08
CA PRO A 192 -0.59 -10.99 -11.75
C PRO A 192 -0.73 -11.08 -13.28
N GLY A 193 -0.76 -9.90 -13.92
CA GLY A 193 -0.75 -9.78 -15.38
C GLY A 193 0.63 -10.04 -15.96
N THR A 194 0.67 -10.54 -17.19
CA THR A 194 1.85 -10.67 -18.05
C THR A 194 1.58 -9.98 -19.37
N ASP A 195 2.64 -9.55 -20.08
CA ASP A 195 2.55 -8.99 -21.44
C ASP A 195 2.78 -10.12 -22.47
N ALA A 196 1.88 -11.09 -22.47
CA ALA A 196 1.92 -12.24 -23.38
C ALA A 196 0.50 -12.70 -23.68
N ASP A 197 0.32 -13.39 -24.79
CA ASP A 197 -0.91 -14.07 -25.19
C ASP A 197 -1.01 -15.51 -24.65
N GLU A 198 -0.02 -15.89 -23.84
CA GLU A 198 0.06 -17.15 -23.10
C GLU A 198 0.37 -16.88 -21.63
N LEU A 199 -0.27 -17.63 -20.71
CA LEU A 199 -0.01 -17.55 -19.28
C LEU A 199 -0.12 -18.92 -18.61
N THR A 200 0.94 -19.32 -17.91
CA THR A 200 1.01 -20.58 -17.17
C THR A 200 0.80 -20.34 -15.66
N LEU A 201 -0.11 -21.15 -15.09
CA LEU A 201 -0.26 -21.36 -13.64
C LEU A 201 0.37 -22.70 -13.26
N GLU A 202 1.39 -22.67 -12.45
CA GLU A 202 2.06 -23.84 -11.90
C GLU A 202 1.75 -23.96 -10.38
N ILE A 203 1.48 -25.17 -9.92
CA ILE A 203 1.15 -25.49 -8.52
C ILE A 203 2.12 -26.55 -8.03
N GLU A 204 2.93 -26.24 -7.03
CA GLU A 204 3.84 -27.19 -6.38
C GLU A 204 3.37 -27.47 -4.96
N LEU A 205 3.27 -28.75 -4.60
CA LEU A 205 2.92 -29.26 -3.27
C LEU A 205 4.15 -29.85 -2.62
N PRO A 206 4.39 -29.61 -1.31
CA PRO A 206 5.48 -30.25 -0.59
C PRO A 206 5.26 -31.76 -0.44
N PRO A 207 6.33 -32.52 -0.14
CA PRO A 207 6.24 -33.97 0.11
C PRO A 207 5.16 -34.30 1.14
N GLY A 208 4.41 -35.39 0.88
CA GLY A 208 3.34 -35.85 1.76
C GLY A 208 1.99 -35.11 1.64
N THR A 209 1.91 -34.06 0.85
CA THR A 209 0.65 -33.34 0.59
C THR A 209 -0.12 -34.03 -0.53
N LEU A 210 -1.40 -34.37 -0.25
CA LEU A 210 -2.25 -35.06 -1.24
C LEU A 210 -2.69 -34.09 -2.35
N THR A 211 -2.59 -34.48 -3.61
CA THR A 211 -3.06 -33.69 -4.76
C THR A 211 -4.56 -33.43 -4.73
N SER A 212 -5.36 -34.33 -4.10
CA SER A 212 -6.80 -34.15 -3.89
C SER A 212 -7.15 -32.97 -2.94
N SER A 213 -6.17 -32.44 -2.21
CA SER A 213 -6.35 -31.25 -1.39
C SER A 213 -6.35 -29.94 -2.19
N VAL A 214 -6.03 -29.99 -3.48
CA VAL A 214 -6.14 -28.88 -4.44
C VAL A 214 -7.50 -29.02 -5.15
N GLN A 215 -8.38 -28.06 -4.91
CA GLN A 215 -9.71 -27.97 -5.54
C GLN A 215 -9.86 -26.52 -6.02
N LEU A 216 -9.65 -26.30 -7.29
CA LEU A 216 -9.74 -25.00 -7.93
C LEU A 216 -10.22 -25.14 -9.39
N SER A 217 -10.69 -24.05 -9.93
CA SER A 217 -11.04 -23.92 -11.34
C SER A 217 -10.52 -22.58 -11.90
N VAL A 218 -10.44 -22.48 -13.21
CA VAL A 218 -10.11 -21.22 -13.91
C VAL A 218 -11.25 -20.96 -14.91
N PRO A 219 -12.41 -20.50 -14.44
CA PRO A 219 -13.58 -20.28 -15.28
C PRO A 219 -13.42 -19.08 -16.22
N SER A 220 -12.52 -18.14 -15.89
CA SER A 220 -12.35 -16.90 -16.63
C SER A 220 -10.87 -16.53 -16.75
N VAL A 221 -10.52 -16.02 -17.92
CA VAL A 221 -9.22 -15.45 -18.26
C VAL A 221 -9.43 -14.04 -18.79
N LEU A 222 -8.66 -13.06 -18.32
CA LEU A 222 -8.66 -11.72 -18.88
C LEU A 222 -7.76 -11.66 -20.12
N HIS A 223 -8.31 -11.13 -21.19
CA HIS A 223 -7.62 -10.80 -22.44
C HIS A 223 -7.43 -9.27 -22.48
N PHE A 224 -6.20 -8.80 -22.35
CA PHE A 224 -5.88 -7.38 -22.40
C PHE A 224 -5.71 -6.92 -23.85
N PHE A 225 -6.20 -5.74 -24.13
CA PHE A 225 -6.08 -5.06 -25.44
C PHE A 225 -4.88 -4.12 -25.46
N GLU A 226 -4.18 -3.97 -24.35
CA GLU A 226 -3.06 -3.07 -24.13
C GLU A 226 -1.90 -3.83 -23.52
N GLU A 227 -0.67 -3.47 -23.89
CA GLU A 227 0.52 -3.91 -23.19
C GLU A 227 0.55 -3.28 -21.77
N LEU A 228 0.83 -4.11 -20.77
CA LEU A 228 0.77 -3.68 -19.37
C LEU A 228 2.09 -3.06 -18.90
N SER A 229 3.24 -3.55 -19.35
CA SER A 229 4.54 -3.25 -18.74
C SER A 229 5.76 -3.26 -19.64
N ARG A 230 5.68 -3.60 -20.92
CA ARG A 230 6.88 -3.68 -21.76
C ARG A 230 7.42 -2.31 -22.16
N PRO A 231 8.73 -2.01 -21.89
CA PRO A 231 9.44 -1.00 -22.66
C PRO A 231 9.64 -1.55 -24.08
N VAL A 232 9.38 -0.75 -25.09
CA VAL A 232 9.69 -1.12 -26.48
C VAL A 232 11.19 -1.41 -26.56
N ALA A 233 11.56 -2.67 -26.81
CA ALA A 233 12.92 -3.03 -27.16
C ALA A 233 13.22 -2.50 -28.57
N ASP A 234 14.36 -1.82 -28.70
CA ASP A 234 14.91 -1.27 -29.94
C ASP A 234 15.27 -2.40 -30.93
N SER A 235 14.35 -3.17 -31.46
CA SER A 235 14.56 -3.94 -32.70
C SER A 235 13.27 -4.58 -33.14
N ASP A 236 12.84 -4.16 -34.25
CA ASP A 236 11.89 -4.69 -35.22
C ASP A 236 10.62 -3.86 -35.39
N ALA A 237 10.66 -3.20 -36.54
CA ALA A 237 9.70 -2.24 -37.02
C ALA A 237 8.39 -2.91 -37.45
N ASP A 238 7.54 -3.24 -36.50
CA ASP A 238 6.10 -3.22 -36.76
C ASP A 238 5.42 -2.35 -35.71
N GLN A 239 5.49 -1.04 -35.95
CA GLN A 239 5.09 0.03 -35.01
C GLN A 239 3.56 0.20 -34.87
N SER A 240 2.77 -0.79 -35.23
CA SER A 240 1.32 -0.61 -35.32
C SER A 240 0.53 -1.02 -34.08
N LEU A 241 1.15 -1.47 -32.97
CA LEU A 241 0.43 -2.12 -31.88
C LEU A 241 0.73 -1.65 -30.45
N THR A 242 1.57 -0.64 -30.24
CA THR A 242 1.82 -0.12 -28.89
C THR A 242 0.92 1.06 -28.60
N LYS A 243 0.01 0.90 -27.66
CA LYS A 243 -0.94 1.91 -27.22
C LYS A 243 -0.38 2.96 -26.25
N ILE A 244 0.92 3.14 -26.18
CA ILE A 244 1.52 4.35 -25.59
C ILE A 244 1.23 5.49 -26.57
N GLY A 245 0.48 6.51 -26.10
CA GLY A 245 0.08 7.65 -26.94
C GLY A 245 -1.41 7.69 -27.26
N GLU A 246 -2.26 6.95 -26.56
CA GLU A 246 -3.73 7.02 -26.70
C GLU A 246 -4.36 8.24 -26.03
N ALA A 247 -3.64 8.90 -25.14
CA ALA A 247 -4.08 10.17 -24.59
C ALA A 247 -4.27 11.20 -25.72
N SER A 248 -5.33 12.00 -25.62
CA SER A 248 -5.62 13.04 -26.61
C SER A 248 -4.46 14.00 -26.81
N TYR A 249 -4.32 14.55 -27.98
CA TYR A 249 -3.18 15.33 -28.45
C TYR A 249 -2.82 16.56 -27.58
N CYS A 250 -3.73 17.07 -26.76
CA CYS A 250 -3.47 18.22 -25.87
C CYS A 250 -2.89 17.81 -24.52
N GLU A 251 -2.83 16.52 -24.21
CA GLU A 251 -2.27 16.01 -22.97
C GLU A 251 -0.77 16.22 -22.92
N GLN A 252 -0.28 16.75 -21.80
CA GLN A 252 1.11 17.13 -21.65
C GLN A 252 1.90 16.04 -20.93
N ASP A 253 3.05 15.66 -21.49
CA ASP A 253 3.97 14.73 -20.82
C ASP A 253 4.44 15.35 -19.49
N ALA A 254 4.15 14.67 -18.39
CA ALA A 254 4.50 15.13 -17.05
C ALA A 254 6.01 15.30 -16.85
N THR A 255 6.85 14.61 -17.63
CA THR A 255 8.31 14.70 -17.53
C THR A 255 8.89 16.00 -18.09
N CYS A 256 8.07 16.81 -18.80
CA CYS A 256 8.44 18.14 -19.26
C CYS A 256 8.40 19.21 -18.16
N PHE A 257 7.93 18.88 -16.94
CA PHE A 257 7.66 19.85 -15.87
C PHE A 257 8.41 19.48 -14.59
N ASP A 258 9.67 19.90 -14.49
CA ASP A 258 10.56 19.55 -13.38
C ASP A 258 10.14 20.14 -12.03
N ASP A 259 9.38 21.23 -12.02
CA ASP A 259 8.80 21.82 -10.81
C ASP A 259 7.89 20.84 -10.05
N PHE A 260 7.36 19.83 -10.73
CA PHE A 260 6.47 18.82 -10.17
C PHE A 260 7.10 17.43 -10.09
N ALA A 261 8.44 17.34 -10.20
CA ALA A 261 9.18 16.07 -10.16
C ALA A 261 8.88 15.26 -8.88
N THR A 262 8.70 15.92 -7.75
CA THR A 262 8.36 15.29 -6.47
C THR A 262 6.97 14.68 -6.51
N GLN A 263 5.96 15.43 -6.96
CA GLN A 263 4.56 14.97 -7.00
C GLN A 263 4.37 13.84 -8.02
N ARG A 264 5.08 13.85 -9.14
CA ARG A 264 5.08 12.76 -10.13
C ARG A 264 5.41 11.39 -9.52
N ASN A 265 6.26 11.37 -8.49
CA ASN A 265 6.71 10.14 -7.83
C ASN A 265 5.70 9.62 -6.79
N ALA A 266 4.62 10.34 -6.53
CA ALA A 266 3.53 9.91 -5.67
C ALA A 266 2.37 9.26 -6.43
N VAL A 267 2.34 9.39 -7.76
CA VAL A 267 1.22 8.97 -8.60
C VAL A 267 1.52 7.64 -9.29
N ALA A 268 0.54 6.75 -9.31
CA ALA A 268 0.63 5.47 -10.00
C ALA A 268 -0.60 5.23 -10.89
N ARG A 269 -0.37 4.62 -12.06
CA ARG A 269 -1.43 4.01 -12.88
C ARG A 269 -1.96 2.79 -12.13
N MET A 270 -3.26 2.61 -12.14
CA MET A 270 -3.96 1.49 -11.53
C MET A 270 -4.55 0.58 -12.60
N ILE A 271 -4.47 -0.74 -12.37
CA ILE A 271 -5.27 -1.73 -13.11
C ILE A 271 -5.91 -2.65 -12.08
N PHE A 272 -7.21 -2.83 -12.18
CA PHE A 272 -8.01 -3.67 -11.29
C PHE A 272 -9.06 -4.44 -12.10
N VAL A 273 -9.66 -5.46 -11.47
CA VAL A 273 -10.62 -6.35 -12.12
C VAL A 273 -11.98 -6.19 -11.48
N GLU A 274 -12.98 -5.98 -12.32
CA GLU A 274 -14.41 -6.07 -12.00
C GLU A 274 -15.03 -7.29 -12.69
N SER A 275 -16.34 -7.51 -12.49
CA SER A 275 -17.05 -8.67 -13.01
C SER A 275 -17.09 -8.74 -14.55
N ASP A 276 -17.00 -7.60 -15.22
CA ASP A 276 -17.13 -7.44 -16.68
C ASP A 276 -15.83 -7.09 -17.40
N GLY A 277 -14.71 -6.95 -16.65
CA GLY A 277 -13.41 -6.68 -17.28
C GLY A 277 -12.33 -6.17 -16.36
N ALA A 278 -11.24 -5.74 -16.99
CA ALA A 278 -10.15 -5.03 -16.35
C ALA A 278 -10.20 -3.55 -16.74
N TYR A 279 -9.94 -2.69 -15.75
CA TYR A 279 -10.08 -1.24 -15.89
C TYR A 279 -8.84 -0.51 -15.41
N ALA A 280 -8.59 0.67 -16.01
CA ALA A 280 -7.53 1.57 -15.62
C ALA A 280 -8.08 2.83 -14.93
N CYS A 281 -7.41 3.23 -13.85
CA CYS A 281 -7.58 4.48 -13.11
C CYS A 281 -6.21 5.02 -12.69
N THR A 282 -6.23 6.10 -11.93
CA THR A 282 -5.05 6.72 -11.32
C THR A 282 -5.24 6.79 -9.80
N GLY A 283 -4.13 6.73 -9.05
CA GLY A 283 -4.18 6.98 -7.63
C GLY A 283 -2.91 7.65 -7.12
N THR A 284 -2.96 8.12 -5.89
CA THR A 284 -1.89 8.90 -5.27
C THR A 284 -1.51 8.35 -3.91
N LEU A 285 -0.22 8.05 -3.71
CA LEU A 285 0.35 7.67 -2.42
C LEU A 285 0.39 8.90 -1.51
N VAL A 286 -0.18 8.80 -0.32
CA VAL A 286 -0.30 9.93 0.60
C VAL A 286 0.39 9.66 1.94
N ASN A 287 0.97 10.71 2.50
CA ASN A 287 1.63 10.68 3.80
C ASN A 287 0.59 10.70 4.93
N ASP A 288 0.97 10.17 6.09
CA ASP A 288 0.29 10.40 7.35
C ASP A 288 1.08 11.35 8.26
N ALA A 289 0.40 11.97 9.21
CA ALA A 289 1.04 12.94 10.10
C ALA A 289 2.05 12.29 11.06
N ALA A 290 1.95 10.98 11.29
CA ALA A 290 2.92 10.20 12.06
C ALA A 290 4.19 9.89 11.24
N LYS A 291 4.16 10.12 9.91
CA LYS A 291 5.23 9.75 8.98
C LYS A 291 5.61 8.27 9.08
N SER A 292 4.58 7.43 9.20
CA SER A 292 4.74 6.00 9.46
C SER A 292 5.27 5.20 8.27
N ALA A 293 5.34 5.81 7.09
CA ALA A 293 5.58 5.15 5.80
C ALA A 293 4.56 4.05 5.46
N THR A 294 3.40 4.05 6.12
CA THR A 294 2.28 3.18 5.74
C THR A 294 1.80 3.57 4.34
N PRO A 295 1.70 2.65 3.39
CA PRO A 295 1.41 2.96 1.99
C PRO A 295 -0.09 3.27 1.79
N TYR A 296 -0.55 4.38 2.37
CA TYR A 296 -1.89 4.89 2.13
C TYR A 296 -2.01 5.43 0.70
N PHE A 297 -3.05 5.00 0.01
CA PHE A 297 -3.24 5.29 -1.41
C PHE A 297 -4.66 5.75 -1.67
N LEU A 298 -4.80 6.97 -2.17
CA LEU A 298 -6.09 7.59 -2.49
C LEU A 298 -6.45 7.40 -3.95
N THR A 299 -7.71 7.07 -4.20
CA THR A 299 -8.31 6.99 -5.53
C THR A 299 -9.81 7.31 -5.46
N ALA A 300 -10.55 7.17 -6.55
CA ALA A 300 -11.99 7.36 -6.60
C ALA A 300 -12.75 6.10 -6.13
N HIS A 301 -13.95 6.30 -5.56
CA HIS A 301 -14.86 5.20 -5.21
C HIS A 301 -15.30 4.41 -6.44
N HIS A 302 -15.64 5.13 -7.53
CA HIS A 302 -16.08 4.46 -8.76
C HIS A 302 -14.96 3.64 -9.45
N CYS A 303 -13.68 3.76 -9.03
CA CYS A 303 -12.60 2.87 -9.44
C CYS A 303 -12.56 1.62 -8.55
N ILE A 304 -12.55 1.80 -7.23
CA ILE A 304 -12.49 0.69 -6.26
C ILE A 304 -13.43 1.00 -5.11
N ASP A 305 -14.51 0.25 -5.01
CA ASP A 305 -15.57 0.40 -4.02
C ASP A 305 -15.61 -0.73 -2.99
N THR A 306 -15.05 -1.90 -3.31
CA THR A 306 -15.10 -3.12 -2.49
C THR A 306 -13.71 -3.67 -2.20
N GLN A 307 -13.61 -4.47 -1.12
CA GLN A 307 -12.38 -5.20 -0.80
C GLN A 307 -12.03 -6.23 -1.87
N THR A 308 -13.03 -6.86 -2.47
CA THR A 308 -12.83 -7.85 -3.54
C THR A 308 -12.14 -7.23 -4.73
N VAL A 309 -12.59 -6.05 -5.20
CA VAL A 309 -11.94 -5.30 -6.27
C VAL A 309 -10.55 -4.82 -5.83
N ALA A 310 -10.41 -4.28 -4.61
CA ALA A 310 -9.12 -3.83 -4.06
C ALA A 310 -8.07 -4.95 -4.03
N SER A 311 -8.48 -6.20 -3.79
CA SER A 311 -7.59 -7.35 -3.78
C SER A 311 -6.98 -7.69 -5.14
N THR A 312 -7.58 -7.21 -6.23
CA THR A 312 -7.13 -7.43 -7.62
C THR A 312 -6.19 -6.35 -8.13
N LEU A 313 -6.03 -5.26 -7.37
CA LEU A 313 -5.30 -4.06 -7.78
C LEU A 313 -3.83 -4.36 -8.10
N GLN A 314 -3.38 -3.85 -9.24
CA GLN A 314 -1.98 -3.68 -9.60
C GLN A 314 -1.69 -2.19 -9.76
N THR A 315 -0.56 -1.71 -9.23
CA THR A 315 -0.15 -0.32 -9.35
C THR A 315 1.16 -0.23 -10.12
N TYR A 316 1.19 0.66 -11.13
CA TYR A 316 2.32 0.86 -12.02
C TYR A 316 2.97 2.20 -11.68
N TRP A 317 4.16 2.11 -11.12
CA TRP A 317 4.94 3.24 -10.62
C TRP A 317 5.93 3.71 -11.66
N PHE A 318 6.19 5.03 -11.71
CA PHE A 318 7.07 5.64 -12.70
C PHE A 318 6.67 5.28 -14.14
N TYR A 319 5.38 5.03 -14.35
CA TYR A 319 4.79 4.74 -15.65
C TYR A 319 4.67 6.04 -16.45
N ARG A 320 5.79 6.48 -17.00
CA ARG A 320 5.96 7.76 -17.68
C ARG A 320 7.10 7.71 -18.68
N SER A 321 7.24 8.73 -19.54
CA SER A 321 8.41 8.88 -20.40
C SER A 321 9.70 9.00 -19.57
N PRO A 322 10.83 8.49 -20.04
CA PRO A 322 12.13 8.69 -19.39
C PRO A 322 12.60 10.15 -19.43
N THR A 323 12.29 10.83 -20.52
CA THR A 323 12.57 12.26 -20.76
C THR A 323 11.38 12.93 -21.40
N CYS A 324 11.29 14.25 -21.37
CA CYS A 324 10.23 15.05 -21.97
C CYS A 324 9.91 14.60 -23.41
N ASN A 325 8.65 14.21 -23.65
CA ASN A 325 8.10 13.78 -24.94
C ASN A 325 8.84 12.61 -25.61
N ALA A 326 9.52 11.75 -24.84
CA ALA A 326 10.16 10.56 -25.42
C ALA A 326 9.14 9.55 -25.98
N GLY A 327 7.92 9.53 -25.46
CA GLY A 327 6.85 8.65 -25.97
C GLY A 327 7.07 7.16 -25.71
N THR A 328 8.06 6.80 -24.88
CA THR A 328 8.38 5.41 -24.51
C THR A 328 8.28 5.24 -23.01
N LEU A 329 8.12 4.01 -22.53
CA LEU A 329 8.05 3.72 -21.11
C LEU A 329 9.44 3.84 -20.45
N SER A 330 9.50 4.50 -19.30
CA SER A 330 10.72 4.60 -18.49
C SER A 330 11.20 3.21 -18.04
N PRO A 331 12.49 2.89 -18.14
CA PRO A 331 13.07 1.66 -17.61
C PRO A 331 13.03 1.60 -16.06
N ALA A 332 12.75 2.73 -15.41
CA ALA A 332 12.51 2.78 -13.98
C ALA A 332 11.09 2.32 -13.58
N SER A 333 10.20 2.05 -14.54
CA SER A 333 8.83 1.57 -14.24
C SER A 333 8.86 0.30 -13.39
N ARG A 334 7.97 0.25 -12.39
CA ARG A 334 7.83 -0.88 -11.43
C ARG A 334 6.37 -1.18 -11.22
N ILE A 335 6.05 -2.48 -11.05
CA ILE A 335 4.69 -2.96 -10.82
C ILE A 335 4.60 -3.59 -9.44
N LEU A 336 3.60 -3.17 -8.66
CA LEU A 336 3.20 -3.85 -7.43
C LEU A 336 1.98 -4.72 -7.73
N LYS A 337 1.99 -5.99 -7.30
CA LYS A 337 1.09 -7.04 -7.81
C LYS A 337 0.20 -7.67 -6.74
N ASN A 338 0.33 -7.29 -5.45
CA ASN A 338 -0.32 -7.98 -4.34
C ASN A 338 -1.63 -7.32 -3.84
N GLY A 339 -2.22 -6.45 -4.63
CA GLY A 339 -3.48 -5.81 -4.28
C GLY A 339 -3.39 -4.80 -3.15
N ALA A 340 -4.54 -4.48 -2.58
CA ALA A 340 -4.67 -3.53 -1.48
C ALA A 340 -5.72 -3.98 -0.46
N THR A 341 -5.66 -3.37 0.73
CA THR A 341 -6.70 -3.43 1.75
C THR A 341 -7.55 -2.18 1.66
N LEU A 342 -8.87 -2.33 1.54
CA LEU A 342 -9.83 -1.24 1.57
C LEU A 342 -9.97 -0.71 3.00
N LEU A 343 -9.66 0.56 3.20
CA LEU A 343 -9.77 1.20 4.51
C LEU A 343 -11.03 2.07 4.63
N TYR A 344 -11.36 2.77 3.56
CA TYR A 344 -12.52 3.66 3.47
C TYR A 344 -12.96 3.77 2.03
N SER A 345 -14.26 3.81 1.80
CA SER A 345 -14.84 4.13 0.50
C SER A 345 -16.17 4.87 0.69
N ALA A 346 -16.42 5.88 -0.09
CA ALA A 346 -17.65 6.64 -0.08
C ALA A 346 -18.01 7.08 -1.50
N GLU A 347 -19.23 6.76 -1.91
CA GLU A 347 -19.78 7.14 -3.20
C GLU A 347 -19.96 8.67 -3.34
N SER A 348 -20.21 9.36 -2.23
CA SER A 348 -20.29 10.81 -2.20
C SER A 348 -19.65 11.39 -0.92
N PRO A 349 -18.60 12.23 -1.04
CA PRO A 349 -17.87 12.49 -2.27
C PRO A 349 -17.06 11.27 -2.69
N ASP A 350 -16.97 11.03 -3.97
CA ASP A 350 -16.38 9.88 -4.66
C ASP A 350 -14.89 9.66 -4.33
N VAL A 351 -14.61 9.01 -3.18
CA VAL A 351 -13.24 8.79 -2.68
C VAL A 351 -13.08 7.42 -2.03
N THR A 352 -11.97 6.79 -2.33
CA THR A 352 -11.50 5.56 -1.66
C THR A 352 -10.09 5.74 -1.11
N LEU A 353 -9.89 5.33 0.15
CA LEU A 353 -8.58 5.17 0.77
C LEU A 353 -8.25 3.68 0.86
N LEU A 354 -7.13 3.32 0.29
CA LEU A 354 -6.54 1.99 0.32
C LEU A 354 -5.27 2.00 1.17
N ARG A 355 -4.87 0.83 1.62
CA ARG A 355 -3.49 0.53 2.02
C ARG A 355 -2.95 -0.52 1.06
N LEU A 356 -1.91 -0.17 0.30
CA LEU A 356 -1.24 -1.13 -0.58
C LEU A 356 -0.67 -2.29 0.25
N ASN A 357 -0.74 -3.50 -0.27
CA ASN A 357 -0.18 -4.68 0.40
C ASN A 357 1.32 -4.85 0.14
N ASP A 358 1.84 -4.14 -0.87
CA ASP A 358 3.26 -4.06 -1.19
C ASP A 358 3.88 -2.78 -0.64
N THR A 359 5.20 -2.81 -0.41
CA THR A 359 5.99 -1.61 -0.15
C THR A 359 6.17 -0.83 -1.45
N PRO A 360 5.89 0.49 -1.48
CA PRO A 360 6.15 1.31 -2.66
C PRO A 360 7.61 1.22 -3.12
N PRO A 361 7.89 1.29 -4.43
CA PRO A 361 9.23 1.12 -4.93
C PRO A 361 10.16 2.28 -4.52
N ALA A 362 11.47 2.00 -4.56
CA ALA A 362 12.49 3.03 -4.32
C ALA A 362 12.28 4.24 -5.23
N GLY A 363 12.31 5.43 -4.65
CA GLY A 363 12.05 6.70 -5.35
C GLY A 363 10.59 7.13 -5.35
N ALA A 364 9.65 6.30 -4.89
CA ALA A 364 8.28 6.74 -4.63
C ALA A 364 8.25 7.80 -3.53
N VAL A 365 7.23 8.64 -3.54
CA VAL A 365 7.05 9.76 -2.63
C VAL A 365 5.68 9.69 -1.99
N PHE A 366 5.60 9.91 -0.69
CA PHE A 366 4.35 10.12 0.00
C PHE A 366 3.93 11.58 -0.15
N ALA A 367 2.89 11.85 -0.94
CA ALA A 367 2.39 13.19 -1.16
C ALA A 367 1.91 13.81 0.16
N GLY A 368 2.31 15.04 0.41
CA GLY A 368 1.68 15.87 1.42
C GLY A 368 0.28 16.25 0.98
N TRP A 369 -0.55 16.67 1.91
CA TRP A 369 -1.92 17.08 1.66
C TRP A 369 -2.29 18.35 2.42
N ASP A 370 -3.30 19.03 1.89
CA ASP A 370 -3.89 20.23 2.49
C ASP A 370 -5.40 20.04 2.63
N ALA A 371 -5.86 19.93 3.87
CA ALA A 371 -7.27 19.83 4.22
C ALA A 371 -7.90 21.19 4.53
N SER A 372 -7.32 22.27 4.02
CA SER A 372 -7.92 23.59 4.03
C SER A 372 -8.78 23.79 2.78
N SER A 373 -9.85 24.56 2.91
CA SER A 373 -10.68 24.94 1.76
C SER A 373 -9.93 25.85 0.80
N MET A 374 -9.93 25.51 -0.49
CA MET A 374 -9.30 26.32 -1.53
C MET A 374 -10.23 27.41 -2.04
N ASN A 375 -9.65 28.55 -2.42
CA ASN A 375 -10.38 29.64 -3.01
C ASN A 375 -10.58 29.43 -4.53
N ARG A 376 -11.60 30.09 -5.07
CA ARG A 376 -11.77 30.26 -6.50
C ARG A 376 -10.49 30.91 -7.09
N SER A 377 -10.15 30.53 -8.31
CA SER A 377 -8.93 30.95 -9.03
C SER A 377 -7.61 30.47 -8.43
N ALA A 378 -7.62 29.59 -7.41
CA ALA A 378 -6.41 28.93 -6.97
C ALA A 378 -5.81 28.12 -8.13
N ALA A 379 -4.54 28.39 -8.46
CA ALA A 379 -3.82 27.69 -9.51
C ALA A 379 -3.50 26.26 -9.05
N VAL A 380 -3.88 25.27 -9.85
CA VAL A 380 -3.77 23.84 -9.51
C VAL A 380 -3.21 23.04 -10.68
N ILE A 381 -2.60 21.89 -10.35
CA ILE A 381 -2.22 20.87 -11.33
C ILE A 381 -2.89 19.54 -11.03
N GLY A 382 -3.18 18.77 -12.08
CA GLY A 382 -3.52 17.36 -12.05
C GLY A 382 -2.37 16.53 -12.58
N LEU A 383 -2.11 15.39 -11.95
CA LEU A 383 -1.15 14.39 -12.43
C LEU A 383 -1.90 13.07 -12.58
N HIS A 384 -2.02 12.56 -13.81
CA HIS A 384 -2.96 11.49 -14.13
C HIS A 384 -2.50 10.62 -15.32
N HIS A 385 -3.20 9.50 -15.51
CA HIS A 385 -2.98 8.54 -16.61
C HIS A 385 -4.20 8.49 -17.54
N PRO A 386 -4.39 9.50 -18.43
CA PRO A 386 -5.53 9.57 -19.34
C PRO A 386 -5.45 8.42 -20.36
N GLY A 387 -6.56 7.73 -20.61
CA GLY A 387 -6.58 6.54 -21.46
C GLY A 387 -5.79 5.35 -20.91
N GLY A 388 -5.26 5.42 -19.67
CA GLY A 388 -4.28 4.48 -19.17
C GLY A 388 -2.85 4.71 -19.69
N ASP A 389 -2.63 5.79 -20.43
CA ASP A 389 -1.35 6.19 -21.03
C ASP A 389 -0.29 6.60 -20.00
N LEU A 390 0.90 6.91 -20.47
CA LEU A 390 2.00 7.46 -19.68
C LEU A 390 1.55 8.70 -18.89
N LEU A 391 2.16 8.92 -17.73
CA LEU A 391 1.80 10.01 -16.82
C LEU A 391 1.78 11.36 -17.53
N LYS A 392 0.67 12.05 -17.45
CA LYS A 392 0.43 13.41 -17.99
C LYS A 392 0.23 14.41 -16.86
N LEU A 393 0.35 15.69 -17.25
CA LEU A 393 0.11 16.84 -16.39
C LEU A 393 -0.92 17.76 -17.04
N SER A 394 -1.91 18.17 -16.26
CA SER A 394 -2.82 19.26 -16.60
C SER A 394 -2.65 20.42 -15.64
N SER A 395 -2.68 21.66 -16.14
CA SER A 395 -2.56 22.88 -15.34
C SER A 395 -3.75 23.80 -15.59
N GLY A 396 -4.27 24.39 -14.53
CA GLY A 396 -5.45 25.25 -14.58
C GLY A 396 -5.76 25.93 -13.27
N ALA A 397 -7.01 26.22 -13.04
CA ALA A 397 -7.47 26.88 -11.82
C ALA A 397 -8.84 26.36 -11.38
N ILE A 398 -9.11 26.46 -10.09
CA ILE A 398 -10.43 26.22 -9.51
C ILE A 398 -11.40 27.29 -10.03
N ASP A 399 -12.38 26.88 -10.82
CA ASP A 399 -13.43 27.77 -11.39
C ASP A 399 -14.61 27.94 -10.43
N GLY A 400 -14.78 27.03 -9.47
CA GLY A 400 -15.88 27.06 -8.51
C GLY A 400 -15.97 25.74 -7.71
N ALA A 401 -17.11 25.56 -7.09
CA ALA A 401 -17.48 24.29 -6.49
C ALA A 401 -18.75 23.72 -7.12
N ALA A 402 -19.01 22.45 -6.91
CA ALA A 402 -20.20 21.73 -7.34
C ALA A 402 -20.61 20.70 -6.28
N THR A 403 -21.89 20.37 -6.28
CA THR A 403 -22.44 19.22 -5.55
C THR A 403 -22.85 18.17 -6.57
N CYS A 404 -22.24 16.99 -6.49
CA CYS A 404 -22.51 15.88 -7.38
C CYS A 404 -23.28 14.79 -6.64
N THR A 405 -24.30 14.23 -7.29
CA THR A 405 -25.11 13.11 -6.80
C THR A 405 -24.98 11.94 -7.75
N PRO A 406 -24.73 10.72 -7.25
CA PRO A 406 -24.78 9.52 -8.07
C PRO A 406 -26.17 9.35 -8.73
N THR A 407 -26.17 8.98 -10.01
CA THR A 407 -27.41 8.73 -10.78
C THR A 407 -27.63 7.25 -11.08
N GLY A 408 -26.77 6.36 -10.54
CA GLY A 408 -26.69 4.95 -10.87
C GLY A 408 -25.79 4.66 -12.07
N SER A 409 -25.41 3.40 -12.25
CA SER A 409 -24.52 2.97 -13.36
C SER A 409 -23.16 3.67 -13.43
N GLY A 410 -22.66 4.17 -12.29
CA GLY A 410 -21.37 4.87 -12.22
C GLY A 410 -21.40 6.33 -12.70
N ASN A 411 -22.55 6.87 -13.06
CA ASN A 411 -22.71 8.24 -13.51
C ASN A 411 -23.02 9.19 -12.35
N VAL A 412 -22.58 10.44 -12.45
CA VAL A 412 -22.90 11.49 -11.48
C VAL A 412 -23.55 12.70 -12.16
N SER A 413 -24.55 13.27 -11.51
CA SER A 413 -25.13 14.56 -11.90
C SER A 413 -24.59 15.65 -10.99
N CYS A 414 -23.94 16.66 -11.57
CA CYS A 414 -23.31 17.73 -10.82
C CYS A 414 -24.00 19.05 -11.03
N VAL A 415 -24.39 19.72 -9.95
CA VAL A 415 -24.93 21.08 -9.96
C VAL A 415 -23.83 22.02 -9.45
N SER A 416 -23.46 22.99 -10.30
CA SER A 416 -22.47 23.99 -9.93
C SER A 416 -23.03 24.97 -8.91
N ASP A 417 -22.22 25.36 -7.96
CA ASP A 417 -22.52 26.45 -7.04
C ASP A 417 -22.68 27.77 -7.78
N SER A 418 -23.37 28.71 -7.15
CA SER A 418 -23.41 30.10 -7.66
C SER A 418 -22.01 30.71 -7.75
N ALA A 419 -21.85 31.76 -8.56
CA ALA A 419 -20.56 32.40 -8.80
C ALA A 419 -19.80 32.85 -7.53
N THR A 420 -20.50 33.03 -6.41
CA THR A 420 -19.95 33.49 -5.13
C THR A 420 -19.85 32.38 -4.06
N SER A 421 -20.39 31.19 -4.34
CA SER A 421 -20.41 30.08 -3.39
C SER A 421 -19.25 29.09 -3.66
N MET A 422 -18.71 28.50 -2.56
CA MET A 422 -17.74 27.41 -2.59
C MET A 422 -18.16 26.33 -1.58
N LEU A 423 -19.47 26.07 -1.45
CA LEU A 423 -20.04 25.15 -0.46
C LEU A 423 -20.14 23.71 -0.97
N GLY A 424 -20.13 23.51 -2.29
CA GLY A 424 -20.21 22.19 -2.90
C GLY A 424 -19.08 21.26 -2.46
N THR A 425 -19.33 19.97 -2.52
CA THR A 425 -18.40 18.92 -2.06
C THR A 425 -17.29 18.59 -3.07
N TYR A 426 -17.33 19.20 -4.23
CA TYR A 426 -16.32 19.05 -5.29
C TYR A 426 -15.77 20.40 -5.71
N TYR A 427 -14.46 20.46 -5.99
CA TYR A 427 -13.87 21.56 -6.77
C TYR A 427 -14.14 21.34 -8.24
N ARG A 428 -14.60 22.38 -8.91
CA ARG A 428 -14.70 22.42 -10.35
C ARG A 428 -13.48 23.13 -10.91
N VAL A 429 -12.69 22.41 -11.72
CA VAL A 429 -11.44 22.91 -12.28
C VAL A 429 -11.60 23.13 -13.78
N LYS A 430 -11.10 24.26 -14.27
CA LYS A 430 -10.90 24.53 -15.70
C LYS A 430 -9.41 24.46 -16.02
N TRP A 431 -9.09 23.72 -17.05
CA TRP A 431 -7.72 23.56 -17.51
C TRP A 431 -7.36 24.65 -18.53
N THR A 432 -6.13 25.16 -18.43
CA THR A 432 -5.50 26.05 -19.41
C THR A 432 -4.46 25.31 -20.24
N LEU A 433 -3.99 24.18 -19.74
CA LEU A 433 -3.03 23.29 -20.36
C LEU A 433 -3.41 21.82 -20.05
N GLY A 434 -3.48 20.97 -21.06
CA GLY A 434 -3.96 19.59 -20.89
C GLY A 434 -5.46 19.52 -20.62
N THR A 435 -5.92 18.35 -20.25
CA THR A 435 -7.31 18.06 -19.83
C THR A 435 -7.32 16.81 -18.95
N THR A 436 -8.48 16.15 -18.80
CA THR A 436 -8.61 14.84 -18.14
C THR A 436 -9.53 13.95 -18.95
N GLU A 437 -9.25 12.65 -19.00
CA GLU A 437 -10.00 11.67 -19.78
C GLU A 437 -10.33 10.45 -18.92
N GLY A 438 -10.99 9.42 -19.48
CA GLY A 438 -11.12 8.11 -18.85
C GLY A 438 -9.74 7.59 -18.45
N GLY A 439 -9.63 6.93 -17.29
CA GLY A 439 -8.34 6.53 -16.71
C GLY A 439 -7.67 7.59 -15.81
N SER A 440 -8.01 8.88 -15.97
CA SER A 440 -7.57 9.95 -15.05
C SER A 440 -8.26 9.88 -13.69
N SER A 441 -9.37 9.16 -13.57
CA SER A 441 -10.18 8.98 -12.37
C SER A 441 -9.35 8.59 -11.16
N GLY A 442 -9.62 9.21 -10.00
CA GLY A 442 -8.90 8.99 -8.76
C GLY A 442 -7.56 9.73 -8.63
N SER A 443 -7.12 10.44 -9.67
CA SER A 443 -5.88 11.24 -9.64
C SER A 443 -5.95 12.41 -8.66
N GLY A 444 -4.80 12.77 -8.10
CA GLY A 444 -4.66 13.89 -7.18
C GLY A 444 -4.70 15.25 -7.87
N LEU A 445 -5.45 16.19 -7.29
CA LEU A 445 -5.34 17.62 -7.55
C LEU A 445 -4.33 18.22 -6.58
N PHE A 446 -3.36 18.97 -7.08
CA PHE A 446 -2.31 19.56 -6.25
C PHE A 446 -2.38 21.10 -6.26
N TYR A 447 -2.29 21.66 -5.05
CA TYR A 447 -2.14 23.08 -4.80
C TYR A 447 -0.86 23.31 -3.99
N ASN A 448 0.04 24.17 -4.47
CA ASN A 448 1.34 24.43 -3.82
C ASN A 448 2.09 23.15 -3.42
N GLY A 449 2.02 22.10 -4.26
CA GLY A 449 2.71 20.83 -4.04
C GLY A 449 2.02 19.85 -3.08
N SER A 450 0.88 20.21 -2.48
CA SER A 450 0.08 19.38 -1.59
C SER A 450 -1.20 18.90 -2.28
N LEU A 451 -1.60 17.65 -2.05
CA LEU A 451 -2.86 17.10 -2.54
C LEU A 451 -4.04 17.82 -1.85
N THR A 452 -4.99 18.29 -2.65
CA THR A 452 -6.17 19.03 -2.17
C THR A 452 -7.50 18.50 -2.73
N GLY A 453 -7.45 17.53 -3.65
CA GLY A 453 -8.65 16.91 -4.21
C GLY A 453 -8.36 15.61 -4.93
N ILE A 454 -9.40 14.82 -5.21
CA ILE A 454 -9.37 13.52 -5.89
C ILE A 454 -10.32 13.57 -7.08
N LEU A 455 -9.86 13.22 -8.29
CA LEU A 455 -10.65 13.30 -9.51
C LEU A 455 -11.81 12.33 -9.49
N SER A 456 -13.02 12.86 -9.73
CA SER A 456 -14.26 12.09 -9.80
C SER A 456 -14.83 12.04 -11.23
N SER A 457 -15.11 13.20 -11.82
CA SER A 457 -15.85 13.27 -13.10
C SER A 457 -15.47 14.52 -13.88
N GLY A 458 -15.88 14.58 -15.12
CA GLY A 458 -15.65 15.79 -15.93
C GLY A 458 -16.15 15.66 -17.36
N THR A 459 -16.11 16.77 -18.06
CA THR A 459 -16.39 16.86 -19.49
C THR A 459 -15.09 17.12 -20.27
N GLY A 460 -13.97 16.56 -19.80
CA GLY A 460 -12.63 16.78 -20.33
C GLY A 460 -12.59 16.62 -21.86
N SER A 461 -12.03 17.60 -22.54
CA SER A 461 -11.94 17.60 -24.01
C SER A 461 -10.90 18.59 -24.48
N CYS A 462 -10.03 18.16 -25.37
CA CYS A 462 -9.09 19.04 -26.08
C CYS A 462 -9.78 20.06 -27.01
N PHE A 463 -11.07 19.87 -27.30
CA PHE A 463 -11.80 20.67 -28.29
C PHE A 463 -12.73 21.72 -27.66
N SER A 464 -12.89 21.71 -26.32
CA SER A 464 -13.85 22.57 -25.66
C SER A 464 -13.22 23.43 -24.57
N SER A 465 -13.24 24.75 -24.78
CA SER A 465 -12.86 25.72 -23.75
C SER A 465 -13.83 25.77 -22.56
N GLN A 466 -14.99 25.09 -22.66
CA GLN A 466 -15.97 24.95 -21.59
C GLN A 466 -15.83 23.65 -20.80
N ALA A 467 -14.86 22.78 -21.18
CA ALA A 467 -14.57 21.56 -20.46
C ALA A 467 -14.16 21.87 -19.01
N TYR A 468 -14.59 21.03 -18.10
CA TYR A 468 -14.25 21.12 -16.68
C TYR A 468 -14.07 19.72 -16.09
N THR A 469 -13.38 19.67 -14.96
CA THR A 469 -13.19 18.44 -14.16
C THR A 469 -13.61 18.70 -12.72
N ASN A 470 -14.35 17.77 -12.13
CA ASN A 470 -14.77 17.81 -10.74
C ASN A 470 -13.83 16.93 -9.89
N TYR A 471 -13.29 17.53 -8.87
CA TYR A 471 -12.45 16.84 -7.87
C TYR A 471 -13.15 16.81 -6.53
N ALA A 472 -13.35 15.63 -5.94
CA ALA A 472 -13.80 15.50 -4.57
C ALA A 472 -12.87 16.30 -3.65
N ARG A 473 -13.42 17.20 -2.84
CA ARG A 473 -12.65 18.11 -1.98
C ARG A 473 -12.01 17.35 -0.83
N PHE A 474 -10.69 17.45 -0.71
CA PHE A 474 -9.98 16.77 0.36
C PHE A 474 -10.35 17.30 1.76
N ASP A 475 -10.62 18.61 1.91
CA ASP A 475 -11.08 19.21 3.16
C ASP A 475 -12.45 18.66 3.63
N VAL A 476 -13.31 18.26 2.68
CA VAL A 476 -14.62 17.64 2.97
C VAL A 476 -14.47 16.18 3.39
N VAL A 477 -13.53 15.44 2.77
CA VAL A 477 -13.33 14.01 3.02
C VAL A 477 -12.43 13.77 4.25
N TYR A 478 -11.47 14.64 4.50
CA TYR A 478 -10.45 14.48 5.54
C TYR A 478 -10.99 14.14 6.93
N PRO A 479 -12.13 14.70 7.42
CA PRO A 479 -12.70 14.28 8.70
C PRO A 479 -12.93 12.78 8.82
N ALA A 480 -13.34 12.11 7.74
CA ALA A 480 -13.52 10.65 7.71
C ALA A 480 -12.19 9.88 7.62
N LEU A 481 -11.13 10.50 7.06
CA LEU A 481 -9.82 9.90 6.89
C LEU A 481 -8.87 10.14 8.07
N LYS A 482 -9.23 10.98 9.03
CA LYS A 482 -8.38 11.38 10.16
C LYS A 482 -7.82 10.19 10.95
N LYS A 483 -8.59 9.14 11.14
CA LYS A 483 -8.16 7.96 11.90
C LYS A 483 -6.94 7.23 11.29
N TRP A 484 -6.62 7.51 10.02
CA TRP A 484 -5.44 6.96 9.35
C TRP A 484 -4.39 8.03 9.05
N LEU A 485 -4.83 9.24 8.67
CA LEU A 485 -3.94 10.28 8.14
C LEU A 485 -3.52 11.32 9.18
N ALA A 486 -4.28 11.53 10.28
CA ALA A 486 -3.86 12.44 11.34
C ALA A 486 -2.82 11.77 12.26
N ALA A 487 -1.94 12.56 12.88
CA ALA A 487 -1.16 12.09 14.02
C ALA A 487 -2.14 11.72 15.13
N THR A 488 -2.26 10.44 15.43
CA THR A 488 -3.08 10.02 16.54
C THR A 488 -2.37 10.37 17.85
N THR A 489 -2.76 11.49 18.43
CA THR A 489 -2.75 11.64 19.89
C THR A 489 -4.08 11.14 20.44
N ASP A 490 -4.83 10.31 19.68
CA ASP A 490 -6.13 9.88 20.18
C ASP A 490 -6.43 8.42 19.86
N THR A 491 -6.87 7.81 20.90
CA THR A 491 -7.40 6.49 21.15
C THR A 491 -8.46 6.09 20.12
N GLY A 492 -8.22 4.96 19.46
CA GLY A 492 -9.20 4.33 18.58
C GLY A 492 -10.48 3.98 19.32
N THR A 493 -11.59 4.50 18.84
CA THR A 493 -12.91 3.95 19.10
C THR A 493 -13.48 3.40 17.82
N ASN A 494 -13.73 2.12 17.84
CA ASN A 494 -14.55 1.39 16.87
C ASN A 494 -16.01 1.88 17.00
N PRO A 495 -16.75 2.19 15.94
CA PRO A 495 -18.15 2.59 16.07
C PRO A 495 -19.06 1.37 16.25
N GLY A 496 -19.30 1.04 17.50
CA GLY A 496 -20.39 0.14 17.92
C GLY A 496 -21.06 0.79 19.12
N THR A 497 -22.26 1.29 18.92
CA THR A 497 -23.22 1.88 19.85
C THR A 497 -23.10 1.38 21.29
N SER A 498 -22.75 2.26 22.23
CA SER A 498 -23.52 2.51 23.46
C SER A 498 -22.79 3.47 24.39
N THR A 499 -23.55 4.39 24.92
CA THR A 499 -23.23 5.30 26.01
C THR A 499 -22.66 4.53 27.21
N ASP A 500 -21.42 4.84 27.62
CA ASP A 500 -21.10 4.89 29.03
C ASP A 500 -19.82 5.74 29.32
N THR A 501 -19.86 6.36 30.47
CA THR A 501 -18.93 7.33 31.01
C THR A 501 -17.65 6.67 31.54
N GLY A 502 -16.48 7.16 31.06
CA GLY A 502 -15.24 7.28 31.85
C GLY A 502 -14.44 6.00 32.10
N SER A 503 -13.40 5.77 31.31
CA SER A 503 -12.07 5.38 31.79
C SER A 503 -11.15 5.11 30.60
N SER A 504 -10.01 5.79 30.51
CA SER A 504 -8.98 5.59 29.49
C SER A 504 -8.28 4.24 29.70
N THR A 505 -8.72 3.19 28.99
CA THR A 505 -7.98 1.91 28.92
C THR A 505 -7.13 1.88 27.67
N THR A 506 -5.82 2.09 27.82
CA THR A 506 -4.81 1.79 26.78
C THR A 506 -4.82 0.30 26.50
N THR A 507 -5.24 -0.11 25.30
CA THR A 507 -5.34 -1.52 24.90
C THR A 507 -3.95 -2.06 24.51
N ARG A 508 -3.64 -3.29 24.94
CA ARG A 508 -2.44 -4.01 24.57
C ARG A 508 -2.63 -4.65 23.18
N SER A 509 -1.56 -4.73 22.42
CA SER A 509 -1.52 -5.37 21.10
C SER A 509 -0.72 -6.67 21.14
N ALA A 510 -1.04 -7.61 20.28
CA ALA A 510 -0.31 -8.87 20.15
C ALA A 510 1.12 -8.65 19.63
N VAL A 511 2.08 -9.30 20.24
CA VAL A 511 3.46 -9.42 19.72
C VAL A 511 3.62 -10.81 19.13
N TYR A 512 3.98 -10.85 17.86
CA TYR A 512 4.08 -12.04 17.03
C TYR A 512 5.50 -12.60 17.05
N ARG A 513 5.66 -13.94 17.09
CA ARG A 513 6.94 -14.62 17.10
C ARG A 513 7.16 -15.41 15.81
N PHE A 514 8.41 -15.41 15.38
CA PHE A 514 8.90 -16.18 14.24
C PHE A 514 10.17 -16.92 14.60
N TYR A 515 10.37 -18.08 14.01
CA TYR A 515 11.60 -18.84 14.05
C TYR A 515 12.25 -18.89 12.68
N ASN A 516 13.49 -18.44 12.58
CA ASN A 516 14.28 -18.54 11.35
C ASN A 516 14.99 -19.88 11.27
N ILE A 517 14.54 -20.77 10.39
CA ILE A 517 15.07 -22.14 10.24
C ILE A 517 16.51 -22.21 9.72
N LYS A 518 17.03 -21.14 9.12
CA LYS A 518 18.41 -21.06 8.62
C LYS A 518 19.40 -20.61 9.70
N SER A 519 19.04 -19.56 10.43
CA SER A 519 19.92 -18.98 11.45
C SER A 519 19.67 -19.52 12.85
N GLY A 520 18.52 -20.16 13.11
CA GLY A 520 18.11 -20.60 14.45
C GLY A 520 17.71 -19.43 15.36
N ALA A 521 17.54 -18.22 14.81
CA ALA A 521 17.18 -17.03 15.56
C ALA A 521 15.67 -16.82 15.58
N HIS A 522 15.18 -16.16 16.65
CA HIS A 522 13.78 -15.72 16.71
C HIS A 522 13.66 -14.22 16.42
N PHE A 523 12.56 -13.87 15.77
CA PHE A 523 12.16 -12.49 15.48
C PHE A 523 10.80 -12.20 16.11
N TYR A 524 10.64 -10.98 16.66
CA TYR A 524 9.40 -10.56 17.32
C TYR A 524 8.97 -9.20 16.80
N THR A 525 7.67 -9.05 16.58
CA THR A 525 7.08 -7.77 16.18
C THR A 525 5.68 -7.57 16.75
N ILE A 526 5.36 -6.34 17.13
CA ILE A 526 4.00 -5.92 17.50
C ILE A 526 3.20 -5.45 16.28
N SER A 527 3.89 -5.17 15.17
CA SER A 527 3.27 -4.72 13.93
C SER A 527 2.65 -5.89 13.18
N ALA A 528 1.33 -5.89 13.03
CA ALA A 528 0.65 -6.87 12.18
C ALA A 528 1.11 -6.78 10.71
N GLY A 529 1.41 -5.55 10.23
CA GLY A 529 1.96 -5.35 8.89
C GLY A 529 3.35 -5.95 8.73
N GLU A 530 4.24 -5.80 9.73
CA GLU A 530 5.58 -6.41 9.70
C GLU A 530 5.49 -7.94 9.82
N ARG A 531 4.59 -8.48 10.67
CA ARG A 531 4.28 -9.91 10.71
C ARG A 531 3.93 -10.43 9.33
N ASP A 532 2.98 -9.77 8.68
CA ASP A 532 2.47 -10.20 7.38
C ASP A 532 3.55 -10.08 6.30
N PHE A 533 4.37 -9.04 6.38
CA PHE A 533 5.54 -8.85 5.52
C PHE A 533 6.58 -9.97 5.70
N VAL A 534 6.92 -10.34 6.94
CA VAL A 534 7.88 -11.42 7.22
C VAL A 534 7.36 -12.76 6.72
N ILE A 535 6.07 -13.08 6.95
CA ILE A 535 5.43 -14.28 6.44
C ILE A 535 5.51 -14.33 4.90
N GLN A 536 5.32 -13.20 4.26
CA GLN A 536 5.26 -13.09 2.81
C GLN A 536 6.65 -13.14 2.16
N THR A 537 7.65 -12.49 2.79
CA THR A 537 8.91 -12.17 2.13
C THR A 537 10.02 -13.17 2.48
N TYR A 538 9.98 -13.74 3.68
CA TYR A 538 11.07 -14.54 4.22
C TYR A 538 10.61 -15.98 4.52
N PRO A 539 10.68 -16.89 3.55
CA PRO A 539 10.23 -18.29 3.74
C PRO A 539 11.01 -19.07 4.81
N GLU A 540 12.19 -18.58 5.19
CA GLU A 540 12.96 -19.12 6.30
C GLU A 540 12.40 -18.74 7.67
N TYR A 541 11.49 -17.77 7.78
CA TYR A 541 10.84 -17.41 9.02
C TYR A 541 9.51 -18.15 9.17
N GLN A 542 9.47 -19.12 10.06
CA GLN A 542 8.23 -19.82 10.43
C GLN A 542 7.47 -18.99 11.46
N TYR A 543 6.22 -18.65 11.16
CA TYR A 543 5.35 -17.93 12.09
C TYR A 543 4.87 -18.87 13.21
N GLU A 544 5.18 -18.52 14.47
CA GLU A 544 4.88 -19.31 15.66
C GLU A 544 3.69 -18.76 16.48
N ASN A 545 2.88 -17.89 15.92
CA ASN A 545 1.73 -17.25 16.56
C ASN A 545 2.08 -16.05 17.48
N VAL A 546 1.10 -15.66 18.30
CA VAL A 546 1.25 -14.61 19.30
C VAL A 546 2.08 -15.11 20.47
N ALA A 547 3.19 -14.43 20.74
CA ALA A 547 4.08 -14.77 21.86
C ALA A 547 3.57 -14.15 23.18
N PHE A 548 3.13 -12.91 23.15
CA PHE A 548 2.65 -12.15 24.30
C PHE A 548 1.91 -10.89 23.84
N TYR A 549 1.47 -10.05 24.79
CA TYR A 549 0.86 -8.75 24.51
C TYR A 549 1.66 -7.62 25.18
N ALA A 550 1.76 -6.48 24.50
CA ALA A 550 2.47 -5.28 24.95
C ALA A 550 1.74 -4.02 24.50
N TYR A 551 2.16 -2.85 24.98
CA TYR A 551 1.60 -1.59 24.51
C TYR A 551 2.31 -1.12 23.23
N GLY A 552 1.56 -0.80 22.19
CA GLY A 552 2.11 -0.28 20.92
C GLY A 552 2.60 1.17 21.01
N GLN A 553 2.23 1.88 22.08
CA GLN A 553 2.55 3.29 22.28
C GLN A 553 3.02 3.55 23.72
N ALA A 554 3.74 4.68 23.90
CA ALA A 554 4.16 5.12 25.22
C ALA A 554 2.94 5.31 26.15
N SER A 555 3.05 4.77 27.38
CA SER A 555 2.01 4.83 28.39
C SER A 555 2.65 5.03 29.76
N THR A 556 1.95 5.68 30.68
CA THR A 556 2.44 5.95 32.02
C THR A 556 2.88 4.67 32.73
N GLY A 557 4.11 4.66 33.23
CA GLY A 557 4.70 3.49 33.91
C GLY A 557 5.07 2.34 32.99
N LYS A 558 5.22 2.60 31.67
CA LYS A 558 5.74 1.67 30.67
C LYS A 558 6.97 2.27 30.01
N ASP A 559 7.99 1.44 29.84
CA ASP A 559 9.26 1.80 29.23
C ASP A 559 9.36 1.21 27.82
N ALA A 560 10.08 1.90 26.95
CA ALA A 560 10.32 1.44 25.59
C ALA A 560 11.21 0.20 25.56
N VAL A 561 10.82 -0.80 24.78
CA VAL A 561 11.67 -1.95 24.40
C VAL A 561 12.28 -1.66 23.05
N TYR A 562 13.60 -1.64 23.02
CA TYR A 562 14.40 -1.32 21.81
C TYR A 562 14.77 -2.59 21.07
N ARG A 563 14.71 -2.54 19.74
CA ARG A 563 15.11 -3.61 18.86
C ARG A 563 16.40 -3.25 18.13
N PHE A 564 17.26 -4.26 18.01
CA PHE A 564 18.48 -4.22 17.21
C PHE A 564 18.48 -5.33 16.18
N TYR A 565 19.04 -5.04 15.03
CA TYR A 565 19.36 -6.01 14.00
C TYR A 565 20.87 -6.24 13.92
N ASN A 566 21.30 -7.48 14.00
CA ASN A 566 22.71 -7.85 13.82
C ASN A 566 22.98 -8.14 12.34
N SER A 567 23.72 -7.25 11.68
CA SER A 567 24.03 -7.33 10.24
C SER A 567 24.93 -8.52 9.84
N GLN A 568 25.60 -9.15 10.77
CA GLN A 568 26.46 -10.31 10.52
C GLN A 568 25.71 -11.65 10.64
N THR A 569 24.76 -11.73 11.57
CA THR A 569 24.05 -12.99 11.86
C THR A 569 22.60 -13.00 11.39
N GLY A 570 22.03 -11.84 11.05
CA GLY A 570 20.60 -11.68 10.74
C GLY A 570 19.69 -11.82 11.96
N ALA A 571 20.23 -11.91 13.16
CA ALA A 571 19.46 -12.06 14.39
C ALA A 571 19.02 -10.71 14.96
N HIS A 572 17.91 -10.73 15.72
CA HIS A 572 17.43 -9.54 16.43
C HIS A 572 17.68 -9.67 17.93
N PHE A 573 17.95 -8.54 18.57
CA PHE A 573 18.12 -8.39 20.00
C PHE A 573 17.15 -7.34 20.54
N TYR A 574 16.57 -7.61 21.74
CA TYR A 574 15.57 -6.74 22.35
C TYR A 574 15.94 -6.41 23.79
N THR A 575 15.85 -5.12 24.17
CA THR A 575 16.09 -4.69 25.54
C THR A 575 15.17 -3.53 25.95
N ILE A 576 14.72 -3.54 27.19
CA ILE A 576 14.04 -2.42 27.85
C ILE A 576 15.03 -1.51 28.58
N ASN A 577 16.27 -1.95 28.77
CA ASN A 577 17.28 -1.23 29.51
C ASN A 577 17.98 -0.22 28.58
N ALA A 578 17.85 1.07 28.88
CA ALA A 578 18.47 2.14 28.10
C ALA A 578 20.01 2.10 28.18
N ASP A 579 20.59 1.71 29.31
CA ASP A 579 22.05 1.60 29.46
C ASP A 579 22.58 0.44 28.62
N GLU A 580 21.87 -0.72 28.58
CA GLU A 580 22.21 -1.85 27.70
C GLU A 580 22.07 -1.47 26.23
N ARG A 581 21.04 -0.72 25.86
CA ARG A 581 20.87 -0.16 24.50
C ARG A 581 22.10 0.67 24.10
N ASP A 582 22.47 1.64 24.94
CA ASP A 582 23.59 2.57 24.68
C ASP A 582 24.94 1.85 24.64
N PHE A 583 25.11 0.86 25.51
CA PHE A 583 26.29 -0.02 25.51
C PHE A 583 26.38 -0.82 24.19
N VAL A 584 25.27 -1.43 23.72
CA VAL A 584 25.26 -2.21 22.48
C VAL A 584 25.59 -1.33 21.28
N VAL A 585 25.02 -0.11 21.20
CA VAL A 585 25.33 0.86 20.15
C VAL A 585 26.82 1.22 20.11
N GLN A 586 27.45 1.36 21.29
CA GLN A 586 28.85 1.75 21.38
C GLN A 586 29.83 0.58 21.18
N ALA A 587 29.51 -0.59 21.74
CA ALA A 587 30.46 -1.70 21.83
C ALA A 587 30.37 -2.70 20.65
N TYR A 588 29.21 -2.78 19.97
CA TYR A 588 28.96 -3.80 18.95
C TYR A 588 28.53 -3.18 17.62
N PRO A 589 29.45 -2.79 16.72
CA PRO A 589 29.12 -2.14 15.45
C PRO A 589 28.24 -2.97 14.50
N ALA A 590 28.22 -4.29 14.68
CA ALA A 590 27.36 -5.19 13.91
C ALA A 590 25.86 -5.07 14.29
N PHE A 591 25.56 -4.53 15.48
CA PHE A 591 24.19 -4.32 15.95
C PHE A 591 23.69 -2.92 15.55
N ARG A 592 22.72 -2.87 14.67
CA ARG A 592 22.04 -1.65 14.24
C ARG A 592 20.79 -1.42 15.10
N LEU A 593 20.69 -0.29 15.78
CA LEU A 593 19.50 0.09 16.52
C LEU A 593 18.36 0.44 15.55
N GLU A 594 17.23 -0.26 15.64
CA GLU A 594 16.02 -0.02 14.85
C GLU A 594 15.00 0.88 15.56
N GLY A 595 15.21 1.15 16.85
CA GLY A 595 14.40 2.03 17.67
C GLY A 595 13.46 1.28 18.63
N PRO A 596 12.52 1.99 19.25
CA PRO A 596 11.51 1.39 20.13
C PRO A 596 10.46 0.64 19.30
N VAL A 597 10.15 -0.60 19.69
CA VAL A 597 9.20 -1.46 18.97
C VAL A 597 7.91 -1.73 19.73
N TRP A 598 7.93 -1.71 21.06
CA TRP A 598 6.77 -1.72 21.95
C TRP A 598 7.13 -1.15 23.33
N TYR A 599 6.15 -1.11 24.23
CA TYR A 599 6.33 -0.63 25.61
C TYR A 599 5.89 -1.69 26.61
N ALA A 600 6.68 -1.88 27.68
CA ALA A 600 6.53 -2.94 28.67
C ALA A 600 6.87 -2.42 30.07
N GLN A 601 6.82 -3.27 31.12
CA GLN A 601 7.19 -2.92 32.48
C GLN A 601 8.60 -3.43 32.81
N LYS A 602 9.36 -2.64 33.54
CA LYS A 602 10.66 -3.06 34.09
C LYS A 602 10.53 -3.94 35.33
N SER A 603 9.43 -3.86 36.05
CA SER A 603 9.21 -4.57 37.31
C SER A 603 7.89 -5.33 37.29
N GLU A 604 7.78 -6.31 38.18
CA GLU A 604 6.57 -7.09 38.41
C GLU A 604 5.41 -6.19 38.89
N GLY A 605 4.19 -6.54 38.49
CA GLY A 605 2.96 -5.83 38.89
C GLY A 605 1.93 -5.79 37.76
N ASN A 606 0.72 -5.32 38.10
CA ASN A 606 -0.39 -5.12 37.14
C ASN A 606 -0.68 -6.35 36.25
N SER A 607 -0.65 -7.56 36.82
CA SER A 607 -0.83 -8.82 36.11
C SER A 607 0.15 -9.06 34.95
N ALA A 608 1.32 -8.41 34.97
CA ALA A 608 2.34 -8.62 33.99
C ALA A 608 3.16 -9.90 34.28
N THR A 609 3.53 -10.61 33.23
CA THR A 609 4.28 -11.85 33.26
C THR A 609 5.73 -11.59 32.86
N PRO A 610 6.73 -12.18 33.53
CA PRO A 610 8.12 -11.99 33.15
C PRO A 610 8.39 -12.59 31.77
N ILE A 611 9.22 -11.90 30.98
CA ILE A 611 9.80 -12.46 29.76
C ILE A 611 11.21 -12.95 30.06
N PHE A 612 11.47 -14.20 29.76
CA PHE A 612 12.74 -14.86 30.01
C PHE A 612 13.64 -14.76 28.79
N ARG A 613 14.89 -14.34 28.96
CA ARG A 613 15.86 -14.18 27.89
C ARG A 613 16.93 -15.27 27.95
N PHE A 614 17.31 -15.75 26.78
CA PHE A 614 18.40 -16.68 26.57
C PHE A 614 19.35 -16.16 25.51
N TYR A 615 20.63 -16.43 25.68
CA TYR A 615 21.66 -16.22 24.68
C TYR A 615 22.15 -17.57 24.12
N ASN A 616 22.04 -17.75 22.82
CA ASN A 616 22.57 -18.96 22.15
C ASN A 616 24.05 -18.74 21.83
N THR A 617 24.91 -19.43 22.54
CA THR A 617 26.39 -19.32 22.44
C THR A 617 26.94 -19.78 21.09
N ARG A 618 26.21 -20.61 20.35
CA ARG A 618 26.60 -21.11 19.03
C ARG A 618 26.23 -20.16 17.90
N THR A 619 25.07 -19.53 17.96
CA THR A 619 24.56 -18.69 16.89
C THR A 619 24.69 -17.19 17.16
N GLY A 620 24.95 -16.79 18.41
CA GLY A 620 24.95 -15.38 18.83
C GLY A 620 23.57 -14.74 18.90
N ALA A 621 22.50 -15.52 18.74
CA ALA A 621 21.13 -15.04 18.76
C ALA A 621 20.51 -15.10 20.16
N HIS A 622 19.53 -14.22 20.41
CA HIS A 622 18.72 -14.24 21.64
C HIS A 622 17.34 -14.85 21.39
N PHE A 623 16.84 -15.56 22.37
CA PHE A 623 15.51 -16.14 22.42
C PHE A 623 14.74 -15.59 23.62
N TYR A 624 13.44 -15.33 23.46
CA TYR A 624 12.59 -14.74 24.47
C TYR A 624 11.29 -15.54 24.61
N THR A 625 10.88 -15.82 25.85
CA THR A 625 9.59 -16.49 26.12
C THR A 625 8.96 -16.01 27.41
N VAL A 626 7.61 -15.97 27.44
CA VAL A 626 6.80 -15.76 28.65
C VAL A 626 6.40 -17.09 29.28
N ASN A 627 6.61 -18.21 28.56
CA ASN A 627 6.15 -19.52 28.99
C ASN A 627 7.21 -20.17 29.90
N ALA A 628 6.87 -20.35 31.18
CA ALA A 628 7.77 -20.96 32.14
C ALA A 628 8.14 -22.44 31.81
N ALA A 629 7.21 -23.19 31.23
CA ALA A 629 7.49 -24.57 30.82
C ALA A 629 8.46 -24.60 29.62
N GLU A 630 8.32 -23.68 28.64
CA GLU A 630 9.25 -23.53 27.53
C GLU A 630 10.64 -23.09 28.03
N ARG A 631 10.71 -22.16 29.00
CA ARG A 631 11.95 -21.77 29.68
C ARG A 631 12.66 -23.01 30.29
N ASP A 632 11.92 -23.79 31.08
CA ASP A 632 12.49 -24.95 31.81
C ASP A 632 12.91 -26.03 30.81
N PHE A 633 12.16 -26.22 29.72
CA PHE A 633 12.52 -27.13 28.64
C PHE A 633 13.82 -26.70 27.93
N VAL A 634 13.94 -25.39 27.59
CA VAL A 634 15.17 -24.87 26.96
C VAL A 634 16.37 -25.03 27.87
N ILE A 635 16.26 -24.81 29.19
CA ILE A 635 17.32 -25.01 30.18
C ILE A 635 17.74 -26.48 30.25
N SER A 636 16.81 -27.42 30.18
CA SER A 636 17.13 -28.85 30.30
C SER A 636 17.73 -29.45 29.03
N GLU A 637 17.20 -29.09 27.86
CA GLU A 637 17.47 -29.78 26.60
C GLU A 637 18.54 -29.10 25.73
N TYR A 638 18.68 -27.78 25.81
CA TYR A 638 19.52 -27.00 24.88
C TYR A 638 20.71 -26.38 25.59
N LYS A 639 21.85 -27.11 25.65
CA LYS A 639 23.07 -26.67 26.34
C LYS A 639 23.74 -25.43 25.73
N ASP A 640 23.46 -25.15 24.47
CA ASP A 640 23.96 -23.95 23.79
C ASP A 640 23.20 -22.65 24.21
N PHE A 641 22.09 -22.78 24.94
CA PHE A 641 21.32 -21.63 25.43
C PHE A 641 21.68 -21.28 26.86
N HIS A 642 22.33 -20.15 27.04
CA HIS A 642 22.61 -19.59 28.35
C HIS A 642 21.40 -18.78 28.83
N TYR A 643 20.82 -19.14 29.97
CA TYR A 643 19.70 -18.45 30.58
C TYR A 643 20.16 -17.16 31.27
N GLU A 644 19.67 -16.00 30.82
CA GLU A 644 20.02 -14.68 31.34
C GLU A 644 19.02 -14.12 32.37
N GLY A 645 17.93 -14.84 32.62
CA GLY A 645 16.92 -14.47 33.59
C GLY A 645 15.72 -13.69 32.99
N PRO A 646 14.83 -13.18 33.85
CA PRO A 646 13.74 -12.30 33.45
C PRO A 646 14.31 -10.90 33.15
N VAL A 647 13.95 -10.34 31.97
CA VAL A 647 14.51 -9.06 31.50
C VAL A 647 13.51 -7.90 31.54
N TYR A 648 12.22 -8.20 31.41
CA TYR A 648 11.11 -7.24 31.56
C TYR A 648 9.78 -8.01 31.66
N TYR A 649 8.67 -7.28 31.79
CA TYR A 649 7.36 -7.87 32.05
C TYR A 649 6.33 -7.40 31.00
N VAL A 650 5.57 -8.35 30.48
CA VAL A 650 4.56 -8.22 29.44
C VAL A 650 3.26 -8.91 29.86
N TRP A 651 2.30 -9.06 28.99
CA TRP A 651 1.00 -9.67 29.33
C TRP A 651 0.70 -10.86 28.43
N THR A 652 -0.08 -11.80 28.94
CA THR A 652 -0.53 -13.01 28.19
C THR A 652 -1.90 -12.84 27.56
N SER A 653 -2.55 -11.67 27.75
CA SER A 653 -3.84 -11.30 27.14
C SER A 653 -3.91 -9.80 26.82
N GLN A 654 -4.82 -9.42 25.94
CA GLN A 654 -5.16 -8.02 25.61
C GLN A 654 -5.67 -7.25 26.80
#